data_f914493e4c2a9bb0ab5cda4151e1a972
#
_entry.id   f914493e4c2a9bb0ab5cda4151e1a972
#
_cell.length_a   1.000
_cell.length_b   1.000
_cell.length_c   1.000
_cell.angle_alpha   90.00
_cell.angle_beta   90.00
_cell.angle_gamma   90.00
#
_symmetry.space_group_name_H-M   'P 1'
#
loop_
_entity.id
_entity.type
_entity.pdbx_description
1 polymer ?
#
loop_
_entity_poly.entity_id
_entity_poly.type
_entity_poly.pdbx_seq_one_letter_code
_entity_poly.pdbx_strand_id
1 'polypeptide(L)'
;DNLTNGDLNNWRIVSGTVSYNPVTVTQSGLTKEVANNIDNSFSGSTDTYIGSGYSYRIAYTASNYTRSDKLVFYDVLDNGSEDAATEWKGTFERIDVRSIDTKLAYGIPGETAKPVVYYATTVPTEFNVDDSSVWSTTMPADKSSIKAIAVDVRKTDGGHDFILDHGNSLSFYVYMKAPKDKSLDKKKAVNEVVSNARNFTGEQAGAGDQLLKYKAHSEITLHVPDLQLNKESTPASGTEEAPAVIANEKDTALTYRLKIKNNDTVLAARDINVEDVIPEGLEVNKDDIRITSAALKLNNVPLSSATGVGLTQDGQKLSFNVTLPKDAEMTITIPTKLKDKTIKTTVLKNTAKITKAEDIDLDVKSNTTYHKTIRTYELNYVVNPDPNYGAPADSTTPAAVTELEYDTNQNLVPALTTTKKVNDDGLQGIWSFDGWKKAVTDNSTVNSVNIRGNTTVYGTWKFTPTRDLSVTKKWVNYKGENDPAPVNKVKIELLQNGVVKETKEVNASDNWTYTFKDLEKFNPATGILYTYTVREHGLNAQNKIEYGASRYTASTDGTMDQGYTITNKKSMPWIPMIPATTSITVTKQWEGLSQANIDAQSVKVVLYKNGVATTRNTTLDKNNNFKATFAGLLDADTVGAAKNVYSVRELDANDSVLEEGSTVTINNRTFKVHYDGKKVVNTLVDTKTEVSGKKIWDDANNQDGKRP
;
A
#
# COMPACT_ATOMS: atom_id res chain seq x y z
N ASP A 1 -54.98 -14.66 -26.44
CA ASP A 1 -54.81 -13.26 -26.80
C ASP A 1 -56.11 -12.67 -27.18
N ASN A 2 -56.68 -11.86 -26.31
CA ASN A 2 -57.98 -11.23 -26.53
C ASN A 2 -57.78 -9.95 -27.35
N LEU A 3 -58.04 -10.04 -28.63
CA LEU A 3 -58.17 -8.88 -29.52
C LEU A 3 -59.47 -8.15 -29.19
N THR A 4 -59.42 -6.98 -28.59
CA THR A 4 -60.63 -6.12 -28.46
C THR A 4 -60.69 -5.13 -29.63
N ASN A 5 -61.91 -4.82 -30.05
CA ASN A 5 -62.23 -4.06 -31.26
C ASN A 5 -61.82 -2.56 -31.19
N GLY A 6 -60.73 -2.21 -30.65
CA GLY A 6 -60.22 -0.84 -30.56
C GLY A 6 -58.70 -0.75 -30.73
N ASP A 7 -58.03 -1.88 -30.66
CA ASP A 7 -56.56 -1.91 -30.57
C ASP A 7 -55.84 -2.22 -31.90
N LEU A 8 -56.57 -2.29 -33.00
CA LEU A 8 -56.00 -2.65 -34.31
C LEU A 8 -54.91 -1.74 -34.82
N ASN A 9 -54.86 -0.50 -34.36
CA ASN A 9 -53.81 0.45 -34.75
C ASN A 9 -52.47 0.28 -33.99
N ASN A 10 -52.47 -0.50 -32.91
CA ASN A 10 -51.29 -0.76 -32.09
C ASN A 10 -50.68 -2.15 -32.27
N TRP A 11 -51.31 -2.97 -33.11
CA TRP A 11 -50.85 -4.34 -33.36
C TRP A 11 -49.83 -4.37 -34.47
N ARG A 12 -48.63 -4.89 -34.20
CA ARG A 12 -47.71 -5.31 -35.24
C ARG A 12 -48.08 -6.70 -35.70
N ILE A 13 -48.72 -6.80 -36.87
CA ILE A 13 -48.93 -8.08 -37.52
C ILE A 13 -47.60 -8.51 -38.11
N VAL A 14 -46.96 -9.51 -37.49
CA VAL A 14 -45.83 -10.20 -38.11
C VAL A 14 -46.41 -11.43 -38.79
N SER A 15 -46.59 -11.37 -40.11
CA SER A 15 -46.91 -12.54 -40.92
C SER A 15 -45.63 -13.28 -41.26
N GLY A 16 -45.43 -14.46 -40.69
CA GLY A 16 -44.40 -15.41 -41.12
C GLY A 16 -45.06 -16.47 -42.00
N THR A 17 -44.50 -16.69 -43.17
CA THR A 17 -44.90 -17.86 -43.97
C THR A 17 -44.09 -19.04 -43.47
N VAL A 18 -44.74 -20.01 -42.85
CA VAL A 18 -44.14 -21.30 -42.56
C VAL A 18 -44.32 -22.17 -43.79
N SER A 19 -43.31 -22.34 -44.58
CA SER A 19 -43.33 -23.32 -45.68
C SER A 19 -43.05 -24.70 -45.10
N TYR A 20 -44.07 -25.53 -45.07
CA TYR A 20 -43.92 -26.95 -44.77
C TYR A 20 -43.54 -27.67 -46.06
N ASN A 21 -42.33 -28.12 -46.23
CA ASN A 21 -41.92 -29.07 -47.24
C ASN A 21 -41.97 -30.45 -46.58
N PRO A 22 -42.92 -31.34 -46.92
CA PRO A 22 -42.88 -32.70 -46.43
C PRO A 22 -41.65 -33.41 -46.94
N VAL A 23 -40.73 -33.70 -46.03
CA VAL A 23 -39.55 -34.49 -46.33
C VAL A 23 -39.99 -35.95 -46.36
N THR A 24 -39.85 -36.64 -47.50
CA THR A 24 -40.06 -38.09 -47.59
C THR A 24 -38.91 -38.80 -46.89
N VAL A 25 -39.14 -39.32 -45.68
CA VAL A 25 -38.18 -40.13 -44.95
C VAL A 25 -38.21 -41.55 -45.51
N THR A 26 -37.24 -41.90 -46.33
CA THR A 26 -37.15 -43.20 -47.03
C THR A 26 -36.63 -44.32 -46.13
N GLN A 27 -35.92 -43.99 -45.08
CA GLN A 27 -35.41 -44.94 -44.08
C GLN A 27 -35.71 -44.44 -42.67
N SER A 28 -35.98 -45.38 -41.76
CA SER A 28 -36.07 -45.05 -40.35
C SER A 28 -34.68 -44.61 -39.85
N GLY A 29 -34.69 -43.64 -38.93
CA GLY A 29 -33.43 -43.06 -38.47
C GLY A 29 -33.50 -42.54 -37.04
N LEU A 30 -32.35 -42.59 -36.42
CA LEU A 30 -32.09 -42.01 -35.11
C LEU A 30 -31.25 -40.74 -35.32
N THR A 31 -31.60 -39.68 -34.65
CA THR A 31 -30.80 -38.44 -34.60
C THR A 31 -30.51 -38.07 -33.15
N LYS A 32 -29.37 -37.49 -32.93
CA LYS A 32 -28.96 -36.87 -31.67
C LYS A 32 -28.40 -35.48 -31.96
N GLU A 33 -28.96 -34.53 -31.31
CA GLU A 33 -28.49 -33.13 -31.42
C GLU A 33 -28.26 -32.57 -30.03
N VAL A 34 -27.46 -31.56 -29.92
CA VAL A 34 -27.12 -30.90 -28.68
C VAL A 34 -27.36 -29.41 -28.78
N ALA A 35 -27.84 -28.82 -27.69
CA ALA A 35 -27.98 -27.38 -27.54
C ALA A 35 -27.34 -26.91 -26.25
N ASN A 36 -26.70 -25.75 -26.30
CA ASN A 36 -26.26 -25.03 -25.09
C ASN A 36 -27.41 -24.23 -24.49
N ASN A 37 -27.21 -23.70 -23.28
CA ASN A 37 -28.21 -22.85 -22.62
C ASN A 37 -28.08 -21.35 -22.95
N ILE A 38 -27.25 -21.01 -23.95
CA ILE A 38 -26.97 -19.63 -24.37
C ILE A 38 -27.95 -19.23 -25.46
N ASP A 39 -28.04 -20.03 -26.54
CA ASP A 39 -28.90 -19.78 -27.68
C ASP A 39 -30.04 -20.85 -27.85
N ASN A 40 -29.92 -21.97 -27.15
CA ASN A 40 -30.86 -23.08 -27.17
C ASN A 40 -31.12 -23.66 -28.57
N SER A 41 -30.15 -23.55 -29.47
CA SER A 41 -30.24 -24.04 -30.83
C SER A 41 -29.72 -25.47 -30.92
N PHE A 42 -30.52 -26.42 -31.36
CA PHE A 42 -30.12 -27.82 -31.51
C PHE A 42 -29.40 -28.07 -32.84
N SER A 43 -28.22 -28.71 -32.75
CA SER A 43 -27.42 -29.13 -33.91
C SER A 43 -26.59 -30.36 -33.56
N GLY A 44 -25.91 -30.94 -34.55
CA GLY A 44 -24.97 -32.06 -34.31
C GLY A 44 -23.78 -31.73 -33.43
N SER A 45 -23.43 -30.44 -33.35
CA SER A 45 -22.39 -29.94 -32.45
C SER A 45 -22.72 -28.55 -31.91
N THR A 46 -22.26 -28.24 -30.69
CA THR A 46 -22.39 -26.91 -30.10
C THR A 46 -21.20 -26.60 -29.21
N ASP A 47 -21.12 -25.37 -28.84
CA ASP A 47 -20.13 -24.85 -27.86
C ASP A 47 -20.86 -24.39 -26.61
N THR A 48 -20.23 -24.50 -25.44
CA THR A 48 -20.78 -23.97 -24.18
C THR A 48 -19.66 -23.60 -23.23
N TYR A 49 -19.99 -22.87 -22.17
CA TYR A 49 -19.02 -22.56 -21.13
C TYR A 49 -18.94 -23.69 -20.08
N ILE A 50 -17.76 -23.83 -19.47
CA ILE A 50 -17.58 -24.72 -18.31
C ILE A 50 -18.64 -24.39 -17.24
N GLY A 51 -19.17 -25.41 -16.56
CA GLY A 51 -20.19 -25.23 -15.52
C GLY A 51 -21.59 -24.90 -16.04
N SER A 52 -21.78 -24.69 -17.35
CA SER A 52 -23.08 -24.38 -17.94
C SER A 52 -23.91 -25.62 -18.16
N GLY A 53 -25.26 -25.44 -18.22
CA GLY A 53 -26.19 -26.48 -18.63
C GLY A 53 -26.17 -26.66 -20.14
N TYR A 54 -26.44 -27.87 -20.58
CA TYR A 54 -26.67 -28.20 -21.97
C TYR A 54 -27.71 -29.34 -22.07
N SER A 55 -28.24 -29.54 -23.24
CA SER A 55 -29.27 -30.59 -23.43
C SER A 55 -29.09 -31.33 -24.75
N TYR A 56 -29.33 -32.62 -24.68
CA TYR A 56 -29.44 -33.45 -25.86
C TYR A 56 -30.90 -33.57 -26.27
N ARG A 57 -31.19 -33.47 -27.57
CA ARG A 57 -32.43 -33.89 -28.20
C ARG A 57 -32.17 -35.17 -28.94
N ILE A 58 -32.85 -36.24 -28.55
CA ILE A 58 -32.79 -37.54 -29.19
C ILE A 58 -34.15 -37.77 -29.91
N ALA A 59 -34.09 -38.06 -31.19
CA ALA A 59 -35.28 -38.30 -31.97
C ALA A 59 -35.15 -39.52 -32.87
N TYR A 60 -36.19 -40.34 -32.93
CA TYR A 60 -36.31 -41.46 -33.83
C TYR A 60 -37.48 -41.21 -34.76
N THR A 61 -37.30 -41.41 -36.04
CA THR A 61 -38.36 -41.25 -37.07
C THR A 61 -38.52 -42.57 -37.80
N ALA A 62 -39.72 -43.10 -37.79
CA ALA A 62 -40.06 -44.21 -38.65
C ALA A 62 -40.11 -43.78 -40.13
N SER A 63 -39.67 -44.60 -41.04
CA SER A 63 -39.75 -44.26 -42.45
C SER A 63 -41.19 -44.10 -42.93
N ASN A 64 -41.39 -43.42 -44.04
CA ASN A 64 -42.73 -43.28 -44.62
C ASN A 64 -43.29 -44.63 -45.16
N TYR A 65 -42.49 -45.68 -45.14
CA TYR A 65 -42.83 -47.00 -45.68
C TYR A 65 -42.92 -48.09 -44.62
N THR A 66 -42.39 -47.85 -43.42
CA THR A 66 -42.35 -48.83 -42.35
C THR A 66 -42.86 -48.27 -41.05
N ARG A 67 -43.47 -49.10 -40.23
CA ARG A 67 -43.75 -48.91 -38.84
C ARG A 67 -42.59 -49.41 -37.99
N SER A 68 -42.51 -48.94 -36.77
CA SER A 68 -41.45 -49.35 -35.87
C SER A 68 -42.02 -49.75 -34.50
N ASP A 69 -41.55 -50.91 -34.01
CA ASP A 69 -41.81 -51.34 -32.63
C ASP A 69 -40.53 -51.74 -31.93
N LYS A 70 -40.62 -52.25 -30.67
CA LYS A 70 -39.47 -52.67 -29.84
C LYS A 70 -38.49 -51.51 -29.60
N LEU A 71 -38.97 -50.29 -29.59
CA LEU A 71 -38.16 -49.06 -29.45
C LEU A 71 -37.63 -48.94 -28.03
N VAL A 72 -36.33 -49.02 -27.90
CA VAL A 72 -35.60 -48.73 -26.65
C VAL A 72 -34.36 -47.91 -27.00
N PHE A 73 -34.16 -46.82 -26.30
CA PHE A 73 -33.04 -45.91 -26.49
C PHE A 73 -32.07 -46.07 -25.32
N TYR A 74 -30.77 -46.18 -25.59
CA TYR A 74 -29.71 -46.32 -24.61
C TYR A 74 -28.69 -45.20 -24.83
N ASP A 75 -28.51 -44.41 -23.85
CA ASP A 75 -27.57 -43.27 -23.85
C ASP A 75 -26.54 -43.45 -22.74
N VAL A 76 -25.31 -43.81 -23.11
CA VAL A 76 -24.16 -43.84 -22.19
C VAL A 76 -23.57 -42.45 -22.16
N LEU A 77 -23.90 -41.69 -21.13
CA LEU A 77 -23.68 -40.26 -21.02
C LEU A 77 -22.22 -39.84 -21.25
N ASP A 78 -21.99 -39.02 -22.24
CA ASP A 78 -20.67 -38.46 -22.63
C ASP A 78 -19.56 -39.51 -22.65
N ASN A 79 -19.78 -40.62 -23.28
CA ASN A 79 -18.85 -41.76 -23.29
C ASN A 79 -18.10 -41.97 -24.64
N GLY A 80 -18.18 -40.99 -25.53
CA GLY A 80 -17.63 -41.09 -26.89
C GLY A 80 -18.56 -41.75 -27.89
N SER A 81 -18.06 -41.95 -29.10
CA SER A 81 -18.70 -42.73 -30.17
C SER A 81 -17.65 -43.70 -30.75
N GLU A 82 -18.06 -44.51 -31.73
CA GLU A 82 -17.10 -45.38 -32.44
C GLU A 82 -15.99 -44.59 -33.10
N ASP A 83 -16.27 -43.37 -33.59
CA ASP A 83 -15.38 -42.59 -34.40
C ASP A 83 -14.66 -41.48 -33.60
N ALA A 84 -15.13 -41.15 -32.37
CA ALA A 84 -14.59 -40.04 -31.58
C ALA A 84 -14.58 -40.32 -30.09
N ALA A 85 -13.45 -40.10 -29.44
CA ALA A 85 -13.31 -40.21 -28.02
C ALA A 85 -13.83 -38.92 -27.33
N THR A 86 -14.38 -39.09 -26.12
CA THR A 86 -14.75 -37.96 -25.24
C THR A 86 -13.57 -37.57 -24.37
N GLU A 87 -13.36 -36.24 -24.18
CA GLU A 87 -12.29 -35.71 -23.35
C GLU A 87 -12.79 -35.29 -21.95
N TRP A 88 -14.11 -35.13 -21.80
CA TRP A 88 -14.74 -34.81 -20.52
C TRP A 88 -16.15 -35.41 -20.44
N LYS A 89 -16.74 -35.43 -19.25
CA LYS A 89 -18.08 -35.94 -19.00
C LYS A 89 -18.90 -34.93 -18.19
N GLY A 90 -20.12 -34.70 -18.58
CA GLY A 90 -21.08 -33.91 -17.84
C GLY A 90 -21.77 -34.70 -16.72
N THR A 91 -22.52 -33.98 -15.91
CA THR A 91 -23.37 -34.55 -14.88
C THR A 91 -24.81 -34.52 -15.37
N PHE A 92 -25.49 -35.64 -15.24
CA PHE A 92 -26.92 -35.77 -15.53
C PHE A 92 -27.73 -34.88 -14.57
N GLU A 93 -28.72 -34.12 -15.12
CA GLU A 93 -29.61 -33.31 -14.31
C GLU A 93 -31.07 -33.84 -14.32
N ARG A 94 -31.59 -34.08 -15.49
CA ARG A 94 -32.96 -34.59 -15.68
C ARG A 94 -33.20 -35.08 -17.12
N ILE A 95 -34.23 -35.86 -17.29
CA ILE A 95 -34.75 -36.26 -18.60
C ILE A 95 -36.19 -35.82 -18.75
N ASP A 96 -36.58 -35.47 -19.95
CA ASP A 96 -37.95 -35.10 -20.30
C ASP A 96 -38.46 -35.97 -21.46
N VAL A 97 -39.40 -36.83 -21.15
CA VAL A 97 -40.03 -37.77 -22.10
C VAL A 97 -41.49 -37.45 -22.42
N ARG A 98 -42.02 -36.31 -21.91
CA ARG A 98 -43.43 -35.93 -22.03
C ARG A 98 -43.91 -35.84 -23.46
N SER A 99 -43.05 -35.54 -24.43
CA SER A 99 -43.45 -35.53 -25.86
C SER A 99 -43.73 -36.93 -26.40
N ILE A 100 -43.25 -37.99 -25.75
CA ILE A 100 -43.50 -39.37 -26.09
C ILE A 100 -44.89 -39.79 -25.58
N ASP A 101 -45.24 -39.38 -24.34
CA ASP A 101 -46.53 -39.71 -23.71
C ASP A 101 -47.76 -39.33 -24.55
N THR A 102 -47.61 -38.40 -25.50
CA THR A 102 -48.69 -37.91 -26.37
C THR A 102 -48.76 -38.65 -27.71
N LYS A 103 -47.83 -39.60 -27.97
CA LYS A 103 -47.80 -40.29 -29.27
C LYS A 103 -48.78 -41.44 -29.29
N LEU A 104 -49.72 -41.35 -30.23
CA LEU A 104 -50.68 -42.39 -30.43
C LEU A 104 -50.11 -43.69 -30.97
N ALA A 105 -50.48 -44.80 -30.44
CA ALA A 105 -50.08 -46.10 -30.88
C ALA A 105 -50.88 -46.52 -32.18
N TYR A 106 -50.10 -46.99 -33.14
CA TYR A 106 -50.79 -47.52 -34.34
C TYR A 106 -51.61 -48.77 -34.02
N GLY A 107 -52.84 -48.82 -34.56
CA GLY A 107 -53.74 -49.98 -34.44
C GLY A 107 -54.43 -50.12 -33.09
N ILE A 108 -54.23 -49.21 -32.13
CA ILE A 108 -54.88 -49.25 -30.79
C ILE A 108 -55.51 -47.89 -30.52
N PRO A 109 -56.74 -47.71 -30.84
CA PRO A 109 -57.44 -46.43 -30.70
C PRO A 109 -57.44 -45.92 -29.25
N GLY A 110 -57.02 -44.69 -29.04
CA GLY A 110 -57.01 -43.99 -27.75
C GLY A 110 -55.88 -44.29 -26.84
N GLU A 111 -54.99 -45.24 -27.18
CA GLU A 111 -53.77 -45.49 -26.39
C GLU A 111 -52.57 -44.70 -26.92
N THR A 112 -51.77 -44.29 -26.00
CA THR A 112 -50.50 -43.55 -26.27
C THR A 112 -49.28 -44.34 -25.80
N ALA A 113 -48.14 -43.97 -26.26
CA ALA A 113 -46.87 -44.51 -25.78
C ALA A 113 -46.73 -44.29 -24.25
N LYS A 114 -46.18 -45.26 -23.56
CA LYS A 114 -45.84 -45.17 -22.12
C LYS A 114 -44.33 -45.33 -21.94
N PRO A 115 -43.57 -44.25 -22.09
CA PRO A 115 -42.12 -44.35 -21.89
C PRO A 115 -41.79 -44.69 -20.43
N VAL A 116 -40.84 -45.60 -20.25
CA VAL A 116 -40.27 -45.95 -18.97
C VAL A 116 -38.80 -45.57 -19.01
N VAL A 117 -38.38 -44.75 -18.04
CA VAL A 117 -36.96 -44.30 -17.93
C VAL A 117 -36.22 -45.20 -16.96
N TYR A 118 -35.08 -45.67 -17.40
CA TYR A 118 -34.16 -46.46 -16.62
C TYR A 118 -32.83 -45.70 -16.42
N TYR A 119 -32.18 -45.97 -15.30
CA TYR A 119 -30.90 -45.37 -14.92
C TYR A 119 -29.89 -46.48 -14.60
N ALA A 120 -28.65 -46.29 -15.02
CA ALA A 120 -27.54 -47.17 -14.64
C ALA A 120 -26.44 -46.34 -14.00
N THR A 121 -25.87 -46.84 -12.88
CA THR A 121 -24.74 -46.24 -12.18
C THR A 121 -23.40 -46.78 -12.62
N THR A 122 -23.40 -47.76 -13.51
CA THR A 122 -22.24 -48.32 -14.21
C THR A 122 -22.42 -48.15 -15.70
N VAL A 123 -21.31 -48.10 -16.45
CA VAL A 123 -21.37 -48.14 -17.92
C VAL A 123 -21.84 -49.52 -18.35
N PRO A 124 -22.99 -49.66 -19.03
CA PRO A 124 -23.52 -50.95 -19.46
C PRO A 124 -22.59 -51.60 -20.51
N THR A 125 -22.32 -52.89 -20.36
CA THR A 125 -21.65 -53.69 -21.37
C THR A 125 -22.57 -54.23 -22.45
N GLU A 126 -23.84 -54.36 -22.08
CA GLU A 126 -24.93 -54.78 -22.99
C GLU A 126 -26.15 -53.87 -22.85
N PHE A 127 -26.80 -53.58 -23.96
CA PHE A 127 -27.99 -52.71 -23.98
C PHE A 127 -29.28 -53.54 -23.88
N ASN A 128 -29.60 -53.91 -22.64
CA ASN A 128 -30.80 -54.65 -22.27
C ASN A 128 -31.43 -54.12 -20.99
N VAL A 129 -32.50 -53.33 -21.10
CA VAL A 129 -33.22 -52.74 -19.92
C VAL A 129 -33.89 -53.77 -19.05
N ASP A 130 -34.06 -55.01 -19.52
CA ASP A 130 -34.70 -56.08 -18.76
C ASP A 130 -33.65 -56.75 -17.76
N ASP A 131 -32.37 -56.36 -17.83
CA ASP A 131 -31.37 -56.71 -16.84
C ASP A 131 -31.47 -55.76 -15.63
N SER A 132 -32.18 -56.17 -14.62
CA SER A 132 -32.38 -55.40 -13.38
C SER A 132 -31.11 -55.30 -12.51
N SER A 133 -30.04 -56.02 -12.83
CA SER A 133 -28.76 -55.86 -12.12
C SER A 133 -28.01 -54.61 -12.58
N VAL A 134 -28.31 -54.09 -13.75
CA VAL A 134 -27.70 -52.89 -14.36
C VAL A 134 -28.66 -51.71 -14.38
N TRP A 135 -29.94 -51.97 -14.71
CA TRP A 135 -30.93 -50.94 -14.98
C TRP A 135 -31.99 -50.84 -13.89
N SER A 136 -32.25 -49.67 -13.37
CA SER A 136 -33.30 -49.39 -12.40
C SER A 136 -34.19 -48.26 -12.87
N THR A 137 -35.52 -48.37 -12.67
CA THR A 137 -36.47 -47.28 -12.89
C THR A 137 -36.44 -46.22 -11.77
N THR A 138 -35.78 -46.52 -10.66
CA THR A 138 -35.61 -45.56 -9.56
C THR A 138 -34.40 -44.70 -9.86
N MET A 139 -34.62 -43.38 -10.00
CA MET A 139 -33.52 -42.43 -10.21
C MET A 139 -32.64 -42.35 -8.98
N PRO A 140 -31.31 -42.52 -9.08
CA PRO A 140 -30.40 -42.35 -7.98
C PRO A 140 -30.51 -40.96 -7.38
N ALA A 141 -30.41 -40.85 -6.05
CA ALA A 141 -30.39 -39.57 -5.34
C ALA A 141 -29.15 -38.71 -5.72
N ASP A 142 -28.01 -39.35 -5.85
CA ASP A 142 -26.81 -38.72 -6.41
C ASP A 142 -26.81 -38.85 -7.93
N LYS A 143 -27.23 -37.80 -8.61
CA LYS A 143 -27.28 -37.74 -10.09
C LYS A 143 -25.91 -37.88 -10.75
N SER A 144 -24.80 -37.54 -10.06
CA SER A 144 -23.46 -37.71 -10.59
C SER A 144 -23.05 -39.16 -10.74
N SER A 145 -23.71 -40.06 -10.03
CA SER A 145 -23.48 -41.49 -10.13
C SER A 145 -24.13 -42.09 -11.42
N ILE A 146 -25.06 -41.41 -12.09
CA ILE A 146 -25.68 -41.91 -13.30
C ILE A 146 -24.68 -41.89 -14.44
N LYS A 147 -24.43 -43.05 -15.03
CA LYS A 147 -23.49 -43.25 -16.16
C LYS A 147 -24.21 -43.50 -17.46
N ALA A 148 -25.45 -44.06 -17.40
CA ALA A 148 -26.30 -44.26 -18.57
C ALA A 148 -27.74 -44.11 -18.21
N ILE A 149 -28.53 -43.79 -19.21
CA ILE A 149 -30.01 -43.79 -19.16
C ILE A 149 -30.56 -44.63 -20.30
N ALA A 150 -31.75 -45.19 -20.10
CA ALA A 150 -32.48 -45.78 -21.19
C ALA A 150 -33.96 -45.34 -21.15
N VAL A 151 -34.55 -45.21 -22.33
CA VAL A 151 -35.95 -44.89 -22.51
C VAL A 151 -36.59 -46.05 -23.26
N ASP A 152 -37.42 -46.80 -22.56
CA ASP A 152 -38.18 -47.92 -23.12
C ASP A 152 -39.57 -47.47 -23.55
N VAL A 153 -39.85 -47.60 -24.83
CA VAL A 153 -41.12 -47.21 -25.48
C VAL A 153 -41.79 -48.43 -26.11
N ARG A 154 -41.59 -49.61 -25.53
CA ARG A 154 -42.15 -50.87 -26.05
C ARG A 154 -43.64 -51.01 -25.75
N LYS A 155 -44.19 -50.24 -24.79
CA LYS A 155 -45.56 -50.41 -24.31
C LYS A 155 -46.39 -49.12 -24.42
N THR A 156 -47.72 -49.33 -24.53
CA THR A 156 -48.70 -48.28 -24.40
C THR A 156 -49.11 -48.10 -22.91
N ASP A 157 -49.85 -47.03 -22.62
CA ASP A 157 -50.48 -46.79 -21.33
C ASP A 157 -51.50 -47.85 -20.94
N GLY A 158 -52.14 -48.52 -21.96
CA GLY A 158 -52.99 -49.71 -21.78
C GLY A 158 -52.23 -51.04 -21.62
N GLY A 159 -50.86 -51.01 -21.72
CA GLY A 159 -50.01 -52.20 -21.55
C GLY A 159 -49.79 -53.04 -22.81
N HIS A 160 -50.37 -52.66 -23.96
CA HIS A 160 -50.11 -53.31 -25.24
C HIS A 160 -48.78 -52.99 -25.82
N ASP A 161 -48.32 -53.68 -26.86
CA ASP A 161 -47.09 -53.32 -27.57
C ASP A 161 -47.33 -52.00 -28.35
N PHE A 162 -46.41 -51.04 -28.15
CA PHE A 162 -46.43 -49.76 -28.85
C PHE A 162 -45.86 -49.90 -30.24
N ILE A 163 -46.59 -49.43 -31.22
CA ILE A 163 -46.17 -49.37 -32.62
C ILE A 163 -46.19 -47.90 -33.05
N LEU A 164 -45.03 -47.37 -33.44
CA LEU A 164 -44.90 -46.08 -34.07
C LEU A 164 -45.31 -46.18 -35.53
N ASP A 165 -46.32 -45.45 -35.97
CA ASP A 165 -46.77 -45.48 -37.34
C ASP A 165 -45.76 -44.83 -38.30
N HIS A 166 -45.82 -45.20 -39.55
CA HIS A 166 -44.94 -44.70 -40.60
C HIS A 166 -44.96 -43.16 -40.67
N GLY A 167 -43.81 -42.57 -40.93
CA GLY A 167 -43.60 -41.12 -41.01
C GLY A 167 -43.69 -40.39 -39.67
N ASN A 168 -43.99 -41.07 -38.56
CA ASN A 168 -44.05 -40.46 -37.24
C ASN A 168 -42.69 -40.47 -36.54
N SER A 169 -42.53 -39.55 -35.60
CA SER A 169 -41.31 -39.38 -34.81
C SER A 169 -41.60 -39.40 -33.32
N LEU A 170 -40.64 -39.92 -32.56
CA LEU A 170 -40.53 -39.78 -31.11
C LEU A 170 -39.36 -38.88 -30.81
N SER A 171 -39.45 -38.05 -29.77
CA SER A 171 -38.30 -37.27 -29.30
C SER A 171 -38.35 -37.07 -27.79
N PHE A 172 -37.19 -36.98 -27.18
CA PHE A 172 -37.04 -36.64 -25.75
C PHE A 172 -35.76 -35.85 -25.54
N TYR A 173 -35.63 -35.25 -24.34
CA TYR A 173 -34.58 -34.37 -24.00
C TYR A 173 -33.82 -34.86 -22.76
N VAL A 174 -32.50 -34.81 -22.79
CA VAL A 174 -31.62 -35.11 -21.66
C VAL A 174 -30.88 -33.85 -21.30
N TYR A 175 -31.03 -33.42 -20.05
CA TYR A 175 -30.42 -32.20 -19.54
C TYR A 175 -29.21 -32.57 -18.73
N MET A 176 -28.09 -31.92 -19.02
CA MET A 176 -26.78 -32.19 -18.49
C MET A 176 -26.16 -30.89 -17.96
N LYS A 177 -25.16 -31.02 -17.13
CA LYS A 177 -24.34 -29.91 -16.65
C LYS A 177 -22.89 -30.19 -16.93
N ALA A 178 -22.17 -29.25 -17.54
CA ALA A 178 -20.76 -29.33 -17.81
C ALA A 178 -19.93 -29.19 -16.54
N PRO A 179 -18.76 -29.83 -16.44
CA PRO A 179 -17.83 -29.63 -15.33
C PRO A 179 -17.34 -28.18 -15.29
N LYS A 180 -17.06 -27.70 -14.06
CA LYS A 180 -16.55 -26.33 -13.83
C LYS A 180 -15.03 -26.33 -13.68
N ASP A 181 -14.34 -26.94 -14.62
CA ASP A 181 -12.88 -27.08 -14.65
C ASP A 181 -12.28 -26.32 -15.83
N LYS A 182 -11.51 -25.26 -15.54
CA LYS A 182 -10.88 -24.42 -16.57
C LYS A 182 -9.85 -25.14 -17.43
N SER A 183 -9.30 -26.26 -16.97
CA SER A 183 -8.36 -27.07 -17.75
C SER A 183 -9.02 -27.77 -18.95
N LEU A 184 -10.36 -27.78 -18.98
CA LEU A 184 -11.14 -28.37 -20.06
C LEU A 184 -11.50 -27.37 -21.18
N ASP A 185 -10.91 -26.19 -21.17
CA ASP A 185 -11.07 -25.23 -22.28
C ASP A 185 -10.70 -25.86 -23.62
N LYS A 186 -11.55 -25.69 -24.64
CA LYS A 186 -11.43 -26.27 -25.99
C LYS A 186 -11.52 -27.81 -26.04
N LYS A 187 -11.88 -28.46 -24.94
CA LYS A 187 -12.06 -29.91 -24.86
C LYS A 187 -13.49 -30.29 -25.25
N LYS A 188 -13.61 -31.49 -25.87
CA LYS A 188 -14.88 -31.99 -26.40
C LYS A 188 -15.47 -33.13 -25.57
N ALA A 189 -16.77 -33.13 -25.39
CA ALA A 189 -17.51 -34.33 -25.06
C ALA A 189 -18.24 -34.82 -26.29
N VAL A 190 -18.20 -36.11 -26.48
CA VAL A 190 -18.92 -36.83 -27.52
C VAL A 190 -19.87 -37.76 -26.82
N ASN A 191 -21.13 -37.71 -27.24
CA ASN A 191 -22.19 -38.56 -26.67
C ASN A 191 -22.93 -39.30 -27.77
N GLU A 192 -22.87 -40.63 -27.75
CA GLU A 192 -23.57 -41.53 -28.67
C GLU A 192 -24.83 -42.12 -27.99
N VAL A 193 -25.92 -42.13 -28.67
CA VAL A 193 -27.15 -42.87 -28.32
C VAL A 193 -27.31 -44.07 -29.27
N VAL A 194 -27.73 -45.17 -28.72
CA VAL A 194 -28.10 -46.36 -29.45
C VAL A 194 -29.57 -46.63 -29.30
N SER A 195 -30.30 -46.93 -30.35
CA SER A 195 -31.68 -47.41 -30.22
C SER A 195 -31.83 -48.78 -30.88
N ASN A 196 -32.63 -49.61 -30.19
CA ASN A 196 -33.14 -50.80 -30.80
C ASN A 196 -34.51 -50.45 -31.43
N ALA A 197 -34.76 -50.94 -32.64
CA ALA A 197 -36.05 -50.81 -33.33
C ALA A 197 -36.25 -51.99 -34.27
N ARG A 198 -37.45 -52.48 -34.37
CA ARG A 198 -37.82 -53.41 -35.41
C ARG A 198 -38.75 -52.71 -36.39
N ASN A 199 -38.38 -52.72 -37.69
CA ASN A 199 -39.10 -52.05 -38.74
C ASN A 199 -39.85 -53.09 -39.59
N PHE A 200 -41.09 -52.77 -39.94
CA PHE A 200 -41.93 -53.67 -40.73
C PHE A 200 -42.95 -52.88 -41.59
N THR A 201 -43.40 -53.44 -42.66
CA THR A 201 -44.31 -52.78 -43.64
C THR A 201 -45.79 -53.16 -43.42
N GLY A 202 -46.08 -54.27 -42.73
CA GLY A 202 -47.42 -54.74 -42.44
C GLY A 202 -48.07 -54.01 -41.24
N GLU A 203 -49.29 -54.48 -40.89
CA GLU A 203 -50.03 -54.00 -39.69
C GLU A 203 -49.33 -54.48 -38.38
N GLN A 204 -48.67 -55.61 -38.47
CA GLN A 204 -47.88 -56.20 -37.39
C GLN A 204 -46.54 -56.74 -37.95
N ALA A 205 -45.51 -56.85 -37.08
CA ALA A 205 -44.24 -57.39 -37.44
C ALA A 205 -44.36 -58.91 -37.80
N GLY A 206 -43.70 -59.27 -38.88
CA GLY A 206 -43.60 -60.68 -39.35
C GLY A 206 -42.40 -61.40 -38.75
N ALA A 207 -42.35 -62.74 -38.89
CA ALA A 207 -41.25 -63.56 -38.35
C ALA A 207 -39.90 -63.24 -38.98
N GLY A 208 -39.85 -62.55 -40.13
CA GLY A 208 -38.62 -62.15 -40.84
C GLY A 208 -38.12 -60.76 -40.46
N ASP A 209 -38.87 -59.95 -39.73
CA ASP A 209 -38.48 -58.62 -39.37
C ASP A 209 -37.48 -58.64 -38.21
N GLN A 210 -36.30 -58.10 -38.46
CA GLN A 210 -35.19 -58.14 -37.51
C GLN A 210 -35.15 -56.91 -36.64
N LEU A 211 -34.67 -57.09 -35.41
CA LEU A 211 -34.32 -56.00 -34.54
C LEU A 211 -33.02 -55.33 -35.04
N LEU A 212 -33.13 -54.04 -35.38
CA LEU A 212 -32.04 -53.24 -35.91
C LEU A 212 -31.52 -52.34 -34.80
N LYS A 213 -30.22 -52.00 -34.88
CA LYS A 213 -29.60 -51.00 -34.03
C LYS A 213 -29.30 -49.76 -34.84
N TYR A 214 -29.72 -48.63 -34.33
CA TYR A 214 -29.42 -47.30 -34.86
C TYR A 214 -28.49 -46.61 -33.93
N LYS A 215 -27.57 -45.80 -34.45
CA LYS A 215 -26.60 -44.98 -33.69
C LYS A 215 -26.67 -43.54 -34.15
N ALA A 216 -26.56 -42.63 -33.23
CA ALA A 216 -26.38 -41.23 -33.52
C ALA A 216 -25.56 -40.59 -32.40
N HIS A 217 -24.74 -39.62 -32.71
CA HIS A 217 -23.97 -38.91 -31.74
C HIS A 217 -24.02 -37.40 -31.97
N SER A 218 -23.63 -36.66 -30.96
CA SER A 218 -23.42 -35.22 -31.03
C SER A 218 -22.22 -34.83 -30.19
N GLU A 219 -21.67 -33.65 -30.45
CA GLU A 219 -20.45 -33.14 -29.83
C GLU A 219 -20.71 -31.81 -29.13
N ILE A 220 -20.02 -31.59 -28.02
CA ILE A 220 -20.04 -30.29 -27.33
C ILE A 220 -18.65 -29.90 -26.91
N THR A 221 -18.25 -28.66 -27.23
CA THR A 221 -16.94 -28.11 -26.88
C THR A 221 -17.10 -27.15 -25.70
N LEU A 222 -16.22 -27.29 -24.71
CA LEU A 222 -16.18 -26.36 -23.58
C LEU A 222 -15.33 -25.14 -23.87
N HIS A 223 -15.74 -24.04 -23.33
CA HIS A 223 -15.01 -22.77 -23.35
C HIS A 223 -14.90 -22.19 -21.96
N VAL A 224 -13.82 -21.45 -21.75
CA VAL A 224 -13.68 -20.48 -20.66
C VAL A 224 -13.88 -19.10 -21.27
N PRO A 225 -14.63 -18.18 -20.63
CA PRO A 225 -14.83 -16.84 -21.19
C PRO A 225 -13.50 -16.16 -21.47
N ASP A 226 -13.25 -15.80 -22.73
CA ASP A 226 -12.06 -15.07 -23.17
C ASP A 226 -12.40 -13.58 -23.29
N LEU A 227 -12.15 -12.87 -22.21
CA LEU A 227 -12.49 -11.46 -22.07
C LEU A 227 -11.23 -10.62 -21.98
N GLN A 228 -11.25 -9.46 -22.62
CA GLN A 228 -10.23 -8.44 -22.50
C GLN A 228 -10.83 -7.18 -21.87
N LEU A 229 -10.05 -6.57 -20.98
CA LEU A 229 -10.40 -5.29 -20.34
C LEU A 229 -9.26 -4.30 -20.54
N ASN A 230 -9.56 -3.16 -21.12
CA ASN A 230 -8.63 -2.05 -21.26
C ASN A 230 -9.21 -0.78 -20.63
N LYS A 231 -8.35 0.05 -20.04
CA LYS A 231 -8.74 1.29 -19.40
C LYS A 231 -8.00 2.47 -20.02
N GLU A 232 -8.76 3.43 -20.48
CA GLU A 232 -8.26 4.71 -21.00
C GLU A 232 -8.75 5.86 -20.12
N SER A 233 -8.16 7.00 -20.27
CA SER A 233 -8.58 8.23 -19.57
C SER A 233 -8.47 9.47 -20.43
N THR A 234 -9.22 10.50 -20.06
CA THR A 234 -9.08 11.86 -20.59
C THR A 234 -9.05 12.83 -19.40
N PRO A 235 -7.95 13.58 -19.19
CA PRO A 235 -6.70 13.54 -19.97
C PRO A 235 -6.04 12.16 -20.03
N ALA A 236 -5.14 11.96 -21.00
CA ALA A 236 -4.45 10.68 -21.16
C ALA A 236 -3.60 10.32 -19.93
N SER A 237 -3.53 9.03 -19.62
CA SER A 237 -2.72 8.52 -18.50
C SER A 237 -1.23 8.70 -18.74
N GLY A 238 -0.48 8.96 -17.67
CA GLY A 238 0.96 8.75 -17.63
C GLY A 238 1.34 7.31 -17.30
N THR A 239 2.59 7.11 -16.89
CA THR A 239 3.11 5.85 -16.35
C THR A 239 3.18 5.91 -14.82
N GLU A 240 3.55 4.81 -14.18
CA GLU A 240 3.73 4.77 -12.71
C GLU A 240 4.85 5.71 -12.25
N GLU A 241 5.95 5.76 -12.99
CA GLU A 241 7.10 6.63 -12.70
C GLU A 241 6.82 8.09 -13.06
N ALA A 242 6.00 8.33 -14.08
CA ALA A 242 5.64 9.65 -14.56
C ALA A 242 4.12 9.80 -14.75
N PRO A 243 3.33 9.89 -13.65
CA PRO A 243 1.89 10.10 -13.74
C PRO A 243 1.53 11.40 -14.46
N ALA A 244 0.50 11.39 -15.29
CA ALA A 244 0.03 12.58 -15.98
C ALA A 244 -0.48 13.62 -14.98
N VAL A 245 -0.05 14.86 -15.13
CA VAL A 245 -0.47 15.95 -14.24
C VAL A 245 -1.84 16.45 -14.66
N ILE A 246 -2.75 16.54 -13.71
CA ILE A 246 -4.05 17.21 -13.85
C ILE A 246 -4.11 18.44 -12.93
N ALA A 247 -4.96 19.40 -13.25
CA ALA A 247 -5.12 20.59 -12.45
C ALA A 247 -5.57 20.24 -11.01
N ASN A 248 -4.96 20.89 -10.02
CA ASN A 248 -5.33 20.72 -8.62
C ASN A 248 -6.40 21.73 -8.23
N GLU A 249 -7.53 21.67 -8.90
CA GLU A 249 -8.68 22.55 -8.65
C GLU A 249 -9.95 21.72 -8.52
N LYS A 250 -10.89 22.18 -7.69
CA LYS A 250 -12.21 21.57 -7.57
C LYS A 250 -12.87 21.46 -8.95
N ASP A 251 -13.62 20.39 -9.15
CA ASP A 251 -14.32 20.07 -10.40
C ASP A 251 -13.41 19.82 -11.63
N THR A 252 -12.09 19.70 -11.44
CA THR A 252 -11.19 19.24 -12.51
C THR A 252 -11.65 17.88 -13.02
N ALA A 253 -11.98 17.82 -14.31
CA ALA A 253 -12.51 16.62 -14.93
C ALA A 253 -11.42 15.57 -15.21
N LEU A 254 -11.73 14.32 -14.90
CA LEU A 254 -10.97 13.14 -15.27
C LEU A 254 -11.96 12.05 -15.68
N THR A 255 -12.02 11.73 -16.96
CA THR A 255 -12.97 10.75 -17.48
C THR A 255 -12.25 9.43 -17.75
N TYR A 256 -12.75 8.34 -17.19
CA TYR A 256 -12.27 6.99 -17.50
C TYR A 256 -13.15 6.33 -18.56
N ARG A 257 -12.55 5.45 -19.35
CA ARG A 257 -13.23 4.59 -20.32
C ARG A 257 -12.76 3.17 -20.13
N LEU A 258 -13.71 2.28 -19.84
CA LEU A 258 -13.49 0.84 -19.78
C LEU A 258 -13.90 0.24 -21.12
N LYS A 259 -12.95 -0.32 -21.86
CA LYS A 259 -13.18 -1.09 -23.07
C LYS A 259 -13.20 -2.57 -22.72
N ILE A 260 -14.35 -3.20 -22.87
CA ILE A 260 -14.57 -4.62 -22.59
C ILE A 260 -14.75 -5.30 -23.93
N LYS A 261 -13.98 -6.32 -24.20
CA LYS A 261 -14.10 -7.12 -25.42
C LYS A 261 -14.32 -8.58 -25.07
N ASN A 262 -15.30 -9.20 -25.71
CA ASN A 262 -15.45 -10.64 -25.78
C ASN A 262 -14.65 -11.15 -27.00
N ASN A 263 -13.53 -11.81 -26.75
CA ASN A 263 -12.68 -12.39 -27.81
C ASN A 263 -13.22 -13.74 -28.31
N ASP A 264 -14.19 -14.33 -27.63
CA ASP A 264 -14.82 -15.56 -28.09
C ASP A 264 -15.60 -15.28 -29.40
N THR A 265 -15.23 -15.99 -30.46
CA THR A 265 -15.86 -15.86 -31.78
C THR A 265 -17.08 -16.76 -31.96
N VAL A 266 -17.37 -17.60 -30.97
CA VAL A 266 -18.44 -18.61 -31.03
C VAL A 266 -19.56 -18.30 -30.04
N LEU A 267 -19.20 -17.92 -28.79
CA LEU A 267 -20.15 -17.75 -27.70
C LEU A 267 -20.27 -16.29 -27.25
N ALA A 268 -21.50 -15.88 -26.94
CA ALA A 268 -21.76 -14.66 -26.20
C ALA A 268 -21.39 -14.88 -24.73
N ALA A 269 -20.77 -13.89 -24.07
CA ALA A 269 -20.49 -13.91 -22.65
C ALA A 269 -21.55 -13.11 -21.89
N ARG A 270 -22.22 -13.76 -20.91
CA ARG A 270 -23.28 -13.18 -20.08
C ARG A 270 -22.78 -12.97 -18.66
N ASP A 271 -23.48 -12.13 -17.94
CA ASP A 271 -23.21 -11.84 -16.52
C ASP A 271 -21.74 -11.47 -16.27
N ILE A 272 -21.14 -10.72 -17.19
CA ILE A 272 -19.80 -10.20 -17.04
C ILE A 272 -19.81 -9.18 -15.92
N ASN A 273 -19.20 -9.50 -14.81
CA ASN A 273 -19.08 -8.60 -13.66
C ASN A 273 -17.77 -7.82 -13.74
N VAL A 274 -17.86 -6.51 -13.92
CA VAL A 274 -16.73 -5.59 -14.01
C VAL A 274 -16.74 -4.69 -12.79
N GLU A 275 -15.64 -4.65 -12.06
CA GLU A 275 -15.46 -3.79 -10.90
C GLU A 275 -14.43 -2.70 -11.18
N ASP A 276 -14.75 -1.49 -10.78
CA ASP A 276 -13.86 -0.33 -10.84
C ASP A 276 -13.97 0.46 -9.53
N VAL A 277 -12.85 0.60 -8.82
CA VAL A 277 -12.78 1.41 -7.60
C VAL A 277 -12.19 2.75 -7.94
N ILE A 278 -13.05 3.74 -8.08
CA ILE A 278 -12.62 5.10 -8.42
C ILE A 278 -11.74 5.67 -7.29
N PRO A 279 -10.60 6.28 -7.61
CA PRO A 279 -9.70 6.83 -6.61
C PRO A 279 -10.40 7.80 -5.65
N GLU A 280 -10.05 7.72 -4.36
CA GLU A 280 -10.49 8.71 -3.39
C GLU A 280 -10.07 10.12 -3.82
N GLY A 281 -10.90 11.10 -3.58
CA GLY A 281 -10.66 12.46 -4.06
C GLY A 281 -11.35 12.77 -5.38
N LEU A 282 -11.78 11.75 -6.13
CA LEU A 282 -12.65 11.92 -7.28
C LEU A 282 -14.11 11.71 -6.90
N GLU A 283 -14.98 12.58 -7.37
CA GLU A 283 -16.42 12.41 -7.34
C GLU A 283 -16.87 11.66 -8.58
N VAL A 284 -17.71 10.65 -8.41
CA VAL A 284 -18.36 9.90 -9.47
C VAL A 284 -19.84 9.84 -9.21
N ASN A 285 -20.66 10.07 -10.25
CA ASN A 285 -22.09 9.90 -10.19
C ASN A 285 -22.51 8.86 -11.22
N LYS A 286 -23.18 7.80 -10.75
CA LYS A 286 -23.64 6.70 -11.61
C LYS A 286 -24.55 7.17 -12.76
N ASP A 287 -25.31 8.26 -12.55
CA ASP A 287 -26.27 8.77 -13.55
C ASP A 287 -25.56 9.47 -14.74
N ASP A 288 -24.29 9.84 -14.58
CA ASP A 288 -23.46 10.43 -15.64
C ASP A 288 -22.73 9.39 -16.48
N ILE A 289 -22.78 8.11 -16.09
CA ILE A 289 -22.07 7.03 -16.79
C ILE A 289 -22.79 6.74 -18.11
N ARG A 290 -22.00 6.60 -19.18
CA ARG A 290 -22.46 6.37 -20.55
C ARG A 290 -21.90 5.08 -21.10
N ILE A 291 -22.62 4.48 -22.03
CA ILE A 291 -22.26 3.21 -22.67
C ILE A 291 -22.35 3.34 -24.20
N THR A 292 -21.36 2.74 -24.84
CA THR A 292 -21.29 2.61 -26.30
C THR A 292 -20.98 1.18 -26.69
N SER A 293 -21.78 0.58 -27.55
CA SER A 293 -21.52 -0.73 -28.15
C SER A 293 -22.23 -0.83 -29.51
N ALA A 294 -21.47 -1.00 -30.57
CA ALA A 294 -22.04 -1.18 -31.91
C ALA A 294 -22.88 -2.46 -31.98
N ALA A 295 -22.41 -3.54 -31.39
CA ALA A 295 -23.09 -4.84 -31.38
C ALA A 295 -24.47 -4.79 -30.68
N LEU A 296 -24.59 -3.95 -29.64
CA LEU A 296 -25.84 -3.75 -28.90
C LEU A 296 -26.64 -2.53 -29.42
N LYS A 297 -26.18 -1.86 -30.48
CA LYS A 297 -26.77 -0.63 -31.04
C LYS A 297 -26.89 0.51 -30.02
N LEU A 298 -25.94 0.59 -29.07
CA LEU A 298 -25.87 1.63 -28.06
C LEU A 298 -24.86 2.68 -28.50
N ASN A 299 -25.26 3.95 -28.55
CA ASN A 299 -24.39 5.06 -28.93
C ASN A 299 -24.41 6.15 -27.86
N ASN A 300 -23.48 6.11 -26.94
CA ASN A 300 -23.30 7.07 -25.86
C ASN A 300 -24.57 7.33 -25.05
N VAL A 301 -25.32 6.29 -24.77
CA VAL A 301 -26.57 6.36 -24.00
C VAL A 301 -26.29 6.32 -22.49
N PRO A 302 -27.14 6.92 -21.65
CA PRO A 302 -27.06 6.74 -20.20
C PRO A 302 -27.09 5.24 -19.86
N LEU A 303 -26.19 4.80 -19.00
CA LEU A 303 -26.12 3.39 -18.62
C LEU A 303 -27.41 2.94 -17.92
N SER A 304 -28.04 3.82 -17.14
CA SER A 304 -29.32 3.57 -16.48
C SER A 304 -30.49 3.26 -17.45
N SER A 305 -30.37 3.65 -18.72
CA SER A 305 -31.37 3.38 -19.77
C SER A 305 -31.00 2.22 -20.70
N ALA A 306 -29.82 1.62 -20.54
CA ALA A 306 -29.36 0.52 -21.37
C ALA A 306 -29.94 -0.80 -20.90
N THR A 307 -30.70 -1.48 -21.78
CA THR A 307 -31.29 -2.80 -21.47
C THR A 307 -30.15 -3.84 -21.36
N GLY A 308 -30.21 -4.70 -20.35
CA GLY A 308 -29.26 -5.79 -20.13
C GLY A 308 -27.95 -5.36 -19.52
N VAL A 309 -27.86 -4.14 -18.98
CA VAL A 309 -26.71 -3.65 -18.27
C VAL A 309 -27.13 -3.24 -16.85
N GLY A 310 -26.52 -3.86 -15.85
CA GLY A 310 -26.69 -3.51 -14.44
C GLY A 310 -25.55 -2.64 -13.94
N LEU A 311 -25.85 -1.70 -13.03
CA LEU A 311 -24.85 -0.91 -12.32
C LEU A 311 -25.23 -0.78 -10.85
N THR A 312 -24.29 -1.09 -9.97
CA THR A 312 -24.38 -0.75 -8.56
C THR A 312 -23.19 0.12 -8.18
N GLN A 313 -23.43 1.06 -7.28
CA GLN A 313 -22.38 1.92 -6.71
C GLN A 313 -22.42 1.80 -5.19
N ASP A 314 -21.27 1.48 -4.61
CA ASP A 314 -21.03 1.46 -3.17
C ASP A 314 -19.79 2.36 -2.87
N GLY A 315 -20.06 3.59 -2.46
CA GLY A 315 -19.02 4.61 -2.31
C GLY A 315 -18.27 4.85 -3.63
N GLN A 316 -16.98 4.55 -3.64
CA GLN A 316 -16.09 4.68 -4.80
C GLN A 316 -16.10 3.44 -5.70
N LYS A 317 -16.67 2.33 -5.24
CA LYS A 317 -16.75 1.08 -6.02
C LYS A 317 -17.94 1.10 -6.96
N LEU A 318 -17.66 0.96 -8.24
CA LEU A 318 -18.65 0.71 -9.29
C LEU A 318 -18.59 -0.77 -9.66
N SER A 319 -19.76 -1.41 -9.75
CA SER A 319 -19.88 -2.79 -10.23
C SER A 319 -20.90 -2.83 -11.36
N PHE A 320 -20.43 -3.25 -12.53
CA PHE A 320 -21.23 -3.38 -13.74
C PHE A 320 -21.50 -4.87 -13.99
N ASN A 321 -22.72 -5.17 -14.43
CA ASN A 321 -23.08 -6.47 -14.96
C ASN A 321 -23.50 -6.28 -16.42
N VAL A 322 -22.76 -6.88 -17.35
CA VAL A 322 -22.99 -6.69 -18.80
C VAL A 322 -22.98 -8.02 -19.53
N THR A 323 -23.67 -8.03 -20.67
CA THR A 323 -23.66 -9.17 -21.61
C THR A 323 -23.12 -8.71 -22.95
N LEU A 324 -22.13 -9.42 -23.49
CA LEU A 324 -21.53 -9.13 -24.78
C LEU A 324 -21.76 -10.29 -25.77
N PRO A 325 -22.29 -10.03 -26.95
CA PRO A 325 -22.25 -10.99 -28.06
C PRO A 325 -20.82 -11.47 -28.34
N LYS A 326 -20.71 -12.56 -29.07
CA LYS A 326 -19.42 -13.05 -29.56
C LYS A 326 -18.71 -11.99 -30.39
N ASP A 327 -17.39 -11.91 -30.28
CA ASP A 327 -16.52 -10.95 -30.95
C ASP A 327 -16.96 -9.48 -30.82
N ALA A 328 -17.72 -9.17 -29.79
CA ALA A 328 -18.23 -7.82 -29.54
C ALA A 328 -17.41 -7.05 -28.54
N GLU A 329 -17.45 -5.73 -28.66
CA GLU A 329 -16.87 -4.81 -27.67
C GLU A 329 -17.88 -3.80 -27.14
N MET A 330 -17.57 -3.27 -25.99
CA MET A 330 -18.34 -2.25 -25.31
C MET A 330 -17.41 -1.27 -24.64
N THR A 331 -17.76 0.00 -24.66
CA THR A 331 -17.06 1.05 -23.90
C THR A 331 -17.99 1.64 -22.86
N ILE A 332 -17.58 1.60 -21.60
CA ILE A 332 -18.23 2.29 -20.49
C ILE A 332 -17.46 3.55 -20.21
N THR A 333 -18.09 4.71 -20.34
CA THR A 333 -17.49 6.02 -20.05
C THR A 333 -17.94 6.47 -18.67
N ILE A 334 -16.98 6.74 -17.80
CA ILE A 334 -17.15 7.09 -16.39
C ILE A 334 -16.59 8.50 -16.17
N PRO A 335 -17.42 9.55 -16.27
CA PRO A 335 -17.02 10.88 -15.93
C PRO A 335 -16.74 10.98 -14.43
N THR A 336 -15.61 11.55 -14.06
CA THR A 336 -15.27 11.90 -12.68
C THR A 336 -14.73 13.30 -12.62
N LYS A 337 -14.71 13.89 -11.44
CA LYS A 337 -14.14 15.22 -11.19
C LYS A 337 -13.49 15.24 -9.82
N LEU A 338 -12.49 16.09 -9.65
CA LEU A 338 -11.84 16.28 -8.37
C LEU A 338 -12.85 16.89 -7.37
N LYS A 339 -13.03 16.26 -6.21
CA LYS A 339 -13.97 16.72 -5.16
C LYS A 339 -13.55 18.09 -4.63
N ASP A 340 -12.29 18.21 -4.30
CA ASP A 340 -11.70 19.41 -3.75
C ASP A 340 -10.21 19.49 -4.12
N LYS A 341 -9.64 20.70 -3.99
CA LYS A 341 -8.21 20.92 -4.10
C LYS A 341 -7.45 20.05 -3.08
N THR A 342 -6.49 19.27 -3.52
CA THR A 342 -5.70 18.42 -2.63
C THR A 342 -4.71 19.24 -1.81
N ILE A 343 -4.46 18.83 -0.58
CA ILE A 343 -3.50 19.49 0.33
C ILE A 343 -2.06 19.01 0.09
N LYS A 344 -1.89 17.94 -0.63
CA LYS A 344 -0.58 17.38 -1.00
C LYS A 344 -0.62 16.85 -2.43
N THR A 345 0.55 16.71 -3.04
CA THR A 345 0.68 15.98 -4.31
C THR A 345 0.07 14.59 -4.15
N THR A 346 -0.95 14.30 -4.92
CA THR A 346 -1.72 13.06 -4.79
C THR A 346 -1.71 12.31 -6.10
N VAL A 347 -1.33 11.04 -6.04
CA VAL A 347 -1.38 10.14 -7.19
C VAL A 347 -2.73 9.43 -7.21
N LEU A 348 -3.39 9.49 -8.36
CA LEU A 348 -4.66 8.83 -8.64
C LEU A 348 -4.37 7.61 -9.54
N LYS A 349 -4.32 6.44 -8.94
CA LYS A 349 -4.17 5.15 -9.65
C LYS A 349 -5.54 4.52 -9.80
N ASN A 350 -5.85 4.05 -11.00
CA ASN A 350 -7.11 3.36 -11.22
C ASN A 350 -6.95 2.15 -12.13
N THR A 351 -7.37 0.98 -11.63
CA THR A 351 -7.37 -0.32 -12.33
C THR A 351 -8.74 -0.95 -12.17
N ALA A 352 -9.33 -1.34 -13.26
CA ALA A 352 -10.58 -2.11 -13.24
C ALA A 352 -10.30 -3.61 -13.40
N LYS A 353 -11.24 -4.44 -13.03
CA LYS A 353 -11.13 -5.89 -13.18
C LYS A 353 -12.46 -6.53 -13.56
N ILE A 354 -12.39 -7.60 -14.34
CA ILE A 354 -13.51 -8.52 -14.51
C ILE A 354 -13.31 -9.64 -13.50
N THR A 355 -14.31 -9.82 -12.63
CA THR A 355 -14.26 -10.81 -11.55
C THR A 355 -14.99 -12.10 -11.88
N LYS A 356 -15.96 -12.04 -12.81
CA LYS A 356 -16.84 -13.15 -13.12
C LYS A 356 -17.46 -12.99 -14.51
N ALA A 357 -17.74 -14.10 -15.19
CA ALA A 357 -18.66 -14.19 -16.32
C ALA A 357 -19.21 -15.61 -16.40
N GLU A 358 -20.45 -15.82 -16.88
CA GLU A 358 -21.10 -17.15 -17.00
C GLU A 358 -20.99 -18.00 -15.71
N ASP A 359 -21.11 -17.38 -14.56
CA ASP A 359 -20.91 -18.02 -13.25
C ASP A 359 -19.49 -18.59 -13.02
N ILE A 360 -18.52 -18.16 -13.80
CA ILE A 360 -17.10 -18.55 -13.73
C ILE A 360 -16.32 -17.39 -13.15
N ASP A 361 -15.56 -17.65 -12.06
CA ASP A 361 -14.68 -16.66 -11.47
C ASP A 361 -13.51 -16.37 -12.40
N LEU A 362 -13.24 -15.09 -12.63
CA LEU A 362 -12.18 -14.57 -13.48
C LEU A 362 -11.30 -13.58 -12.72
N ASP A 363 -10.09 -13.33 -13.20
CA ASP A 363 -9.20 -12.27 -12.71
C ASP A 363 -8.57 -11.55 -13.91
N VAL A 364 -9.41 -10.90 -14.71
CA VAL A 364 -8.95 -10.13 -15.86
C VAL A 364 -8.84 -8.67 -15.43
N LYS A 365 -7.62 -8.16 -15.41
CA LYS A 365 -7.32 -6.77 -15.01
C LYS A 365 -7.09 -5.90 -16.24
N SER A 366 -7.53 -4.66 -16.15
CA SER A 366 -7.12 -3.64 -17.10
C SER A 366 -5.66 -3.22 -16.85
N ASN A 367 -5.09 -2.49 -17.77
CA ASN A 367 -3.98 -1.62 -17.45
C ASN A 367 -4.38 -0.62 -16.36
N THR A 368 -3.39 -0.12 -15.61
CA THR A 368 -3.58 0.93 -14.62
C THR A 368 -3.42 2.30 -15.27
N THR A 369 -4.29 3.22 -14.95
CA THR A 369 -4.12 4.64 -15.31
C THR A 369 -3.50 5.41 -14.15
N TYR A 370 -2.58 6.33 -14.47
CA TYR A 370 -1.81 7.10 -13.51
C TYR A 370 -1.95 8.60 -13.78
N HIS A 371 -2.54 9.30 -12.83
CA HIS A 371 -2.64 10.76 -12.82
C HIS A 371 -2.12 11.28 -11.49
N LYS A 372 -1.75 12.53 -11.45
CA LYS A 372 -1.42 13.22 -10.20
C LYS A 372 -1.90 14.66 -10.20
N THR A 373 -2.28 15.13 -9.03
CA THR A 373 -2.40 16.54 -8.71
C THR A 373 -1.13 16.99 -8.01
N ILE A 374 -0.63 18.17 -8.35
CA ILE A 374 0.55 18.74 -7.70
C ILE A 374 0.09 19.81 -6.70
N ARG A 375 0.64 19.77 -5.51
CA ARG A 375 0.48 20.79 -4.51
C ARG A 375 1.82 21.07 -3.85
N THR A 376 2.31 22.26 -4.04
CA THR A 376 3.56 22.72 -3.46
C THR A 376 3.32 23.91 -2.54
N TYR A 377 4.27 24.16 -1.67
CA TYR A 377 4.25 25.21 -0.68
C TYR A 377 5.58 25.94 -0.68
N GLU A 378 5.61 27.03 0.04
CA GLU A 378 6.79 27.88 0.17
C GLU A 378 7.24 27.96 1.63
N LEU A 379 8.55 27.98 1.84
CA LEU A 379 9.19 28.32 3.09
C LEU A 379 9.84 29.68 2.98
N ASN A 380 9.36 30.61 3.75
CA ASN A 380 9.87 31.97 3.82
C ASN A 380 10.73 32.21 5.04
N TYR A 381 11.72 33.03 4.92
CA TYR A 381 12.59 33.46 6.00
C TYR A 381 12.31 34.92 6.34
N VAL A 382 12.20 35.22 7.64
CA VAL A 382 12.11 36.60 8.14
C VAL A 382 13.26 36.84 9.10
N VAL A 383 14.08 37.82 8.78
CA VAL A 383 15.20 38.24 9.60
C VAL A 383 14.83 39.54 10.29
N ASN A 384 14.69 39.48 11.59
CA ASN A 384 14.39 40.64 12.41
C ASN A 384 15.67 41.31 12.88
N PRO A 385 15.74 42.66 12.90
CA PRO A 385 16.83 43.39 13.50
C PRO A 385 16.75 43.29 15.04
N ASP A 386 17.88 43.57 15.70
CA ASP A 386 17.88 43.89 17.14
C ASP A 386 17.04 45.16 17.37
N PRO A 387 16.12 45.15 18.32
CA PRO A 387 15.22 46.30 18.54
C PRO A 387 15.91 47.58 18.97
N ASN A 388 17.13 47.49 19.51
CA ASN A 388 17.90 48.62 20.01
C ASN A 388 19.09 48.98 19.12
N TYR A 389 19.60 48.03 18.33
CA TYR A 389 20.88 48.17 17.64
C TYR A 389 20.85 47.89 16.14
N GLY A 390 19.67 47.53 15.58
CA GLY A 390 19.50 47.30 14.15
C GLY A 390 19.95 45.86 13.75
N ALA A 391 20.58 45.77 12.58
CA ALA A 391 21.13 44.53 12.06
C ALA A 391 22.54 44.75 11.50
N PRO A 392 23.36 43.71 11.35
CA PRO A 392 24.66 43.85 10.69
C PRO A 392 24.47 44.37 9.26
N ALA A 393 25.38 45.31 8.82
CA ALA A 393 25.30 45.90 7.50
C ALA A 393 25.44 44.91 6.32
N ASP A 394 25.92 43.71 6.59
CA ASP A 394 26.01 42.59 5.64
C ASP A 394 24.92 41.54 5.81
N SER A 395 23.90 41.82 6.63
CA SER A 395 22.80 40.91 6.86
C SER A 395 21.90 40.83 5.61
N THR A 396 21.66 39.62 5.16
CA THR A 396 20.73 39.35 4.05
C THR A 396 19.69 38.32 4.47
N THR A 397 18.44 38.54 4.09
CA THR A 397 17.39 37.55 4.28
C THR A 397 17.56 36.43 3.26
N PRO A 398 17.61 35.16 3.68
CA PRO A 398 17.66 34.03 2.76
C PRO A 398 16.48 34.03 1.79
N ALA A 399 16.72 33.58 0.55
CA ALA A 399 15.65 33.41 -0.43
C ALA A 399 14.62 32.38 0.05
N ALA A 400 13.38 32.58 -0.34
CA ALA A 400 12.34 31.59 -0.11
C ALA A 400 12.66 30.28 -0.82
N VAL A 401 12.28 29.17 -0.22
CA VAL A 401 12.35 27.85 -0.85
C VAL A 401 10.95 27.51 -1.36
N THR A 402 10.83 27.30 -2.66
CA THR A 402 9.55 27.01 -3.33
C THR A 402 9.43 25.53 -3.69
N GLU A 403 8.27 25.13 -4.20
CA GLU A 403 7.98 23.78 -4.69
C GLU A 403 8.12 22.68 -3.63
N LEU A 404 7.92 23.02 -2.38
CA LEU A 404 7.99 22.06 -1.28
C LEU A 404 6.70 21.22 -1.20
N GLU A 405 6.86 19.93 -1.02
CA GLU A 405 5.74 19.00 -0.88
C GLU A 405 5.19 18.96 0.56
N TYR A 406 3.91 18.65 0.67
CA TYR A 406 3.22 18.48 1.96
C TYR A 406 3.82 17.31 2.75
N ASP A 407 3.98 17.54 4.05
CA ASP A 407 4.48 16.56 5.03
C ASP A 407 5.94 16.13 4.80
N THR A 408 6.71 16.97 4.10
CA THR A 408 8.16 16.81 3.97
C THR A 408 8.91 17.65 5.00
N ASN A 409 10.04 17.14 5.47
CA ASN A 409 10.95 17.90 6.32
C ASN A 409 11.90 18.70 5.44
N GLN A 410 11.81 20.02 5.54
CA GLN A 410 12.73 20.94 4.89
C GLN A 410 13.78 21.42 5.88
N ASN A 411 15.04 21.15 5.58
CA ASN A 411 16.15 21.72 6.32
C ASN A 411 16.22 23.22 6.10
N LEU A 412 16.44 23.96 7.17
CA LEU A 412 16.62 25.41 7.12
C LEU A 412 18.06 25.73 6.73
N VAL A 413 18.26 26.91 6.16
CA VAL A 413 19.60 27.44 6.00
C VAL A 413 20.27 27.55 7.37
N PRO A 414 21.60 27.38 7.48
CA PRO A 414 22.31 27.58 8.73
C PRO A 414 21.98 28.94 9.36
N ALA A 415 22.14 29.05 10.67
CA ALA A 415 22.02 30.31 11.36
C ALA A 415 22.93 31.35 10.71
N LEU A 416 22.42 32.56 10.53
CA LEU A 416 23.14 33.62 9.88
C LEU A 416 24.39 34.01 10.74
N THR A 417 25.45 34.36 10.06
CA THR A 417 26.69 34.80 10.69
C THR A 417 27.15 36.09 10.06
N THR A 418 27.89 36.86 10.80
CA THR A 418 28.56 38.07 10.33
C THR A 418 29.93 38.20 10.91
N THR A 419 30.82 38.84 10.21
CA THR A 419 32.15 39.26 10.69
C THR A 419 32.16 40.68 11.22
N LYS A 420 31.03 41.40 11.10
CA LYS A 420 30.94 42.78 11.57
C LYS A 420 30.96 42.85 13.09
N LYS A 421 31.72 43.79 13.63
CA LYS A 421 31.90 44.01 15.07
C LYS A 421 31.39 45.38 15.55
N VAL A 422 30.63 46.06 14.70
CA VAL A 422 30.02 47.36 15.04
C VAL A 422 28.58 47.39 14.57
N ASN A 423 27.75 48.16 15.27
CA ASN A 423 26.42 48.51 14.80
C ASN A 423 26.46 49.74 13.87
N ASP A 424 25.32 50.21 13.41
CA ASP A 424 25.27 51.39 12.51
C ASP A 424 25.75 52.67 13.15
N ASP A 425 25.70 52.81 14.47
CA ASP A 425 26.22 53.94 15.22
C ASP A 425 27.71 53.85 15.50
N GLY A 426 28.40 52.79 15.04
CA GLY A 426 29.80 52.56 15.26
C GLY A 426 30.16 51.98 16.64
N LEU A 427 29.14 51.57 17.43
CA LEU A 427 29.37 50.94 18.73
C LEU A 427 29.97 49.53 18.52
N GLN A 428 31.09 49.24 19.23
CA GLN A 428 31.76 47.95 19.19
C GLN A 428 30.94 46.88 19.92
N GLY A 429 30.86 45.68 19.33
CA GLY A 429 30.15 44.57 19.95
C GLY A 429 30.20 43.31 19.10
N ILE A 430 29.45 42.33 19.56
CA ILE A 430 29.28 41.04 18.89
C ILE A 430 27.84 40.92 18.41
N TRP A 431 27.69 40.67 17.16
CA TRP A 431 26.42 40.26 16.57
C TRP A 431 26.23 38.74 16.74
N SER A 432 25.09 38.35 17.21
CA SER A 432 24.65 36.94 17.24
C SER A 432 23.27 36.82 16.61
N PHE A 433 23.11 35.76 15.87
CA PHE A 433 21.81 35.41 15.33
C PHE A 433 21.18 34.33 16.22
N ASP A 434 19.97 34.55 16.71
CA ASP A 434 19.33 33.68 17.71
C ASP A 434 18.79 32.35 17.11
N GLY A 435 19.09 32.08 15.83
CA GLY A 435 18.65 30.91 15.11
C GLY A 435 17.24 31.00 14.57
N TRP A 436 16.84 29.99 13.81
CA TRP A 436 15.51 29.98 13.20
C TRP A 436 14.47 29.40 14.15
N LYS A 437 13.30 30.01 14.18
CA LYS A 437 12.15 29.68 15.06
C LYS A 437 10.88 29.64 14.24
N LYS A 438 9.90 28.86 14.68
CA LYS A 438 8.60 28.78 14.01
C LYS A 438 7.71 30.02 14.27
N ALA A 439 7.91 30.67 15.40
CA ALA A 439 7.30 31.94 15.74
C ALA A 439 8.32 32.86 16.40
N VAL A 440 8.12 34.16 16.30
CA VAL A 440 9.01 35.16 16.90
C VAL A 440 9.10 34.99 18.42
N THR A 441 8.01 34.53 19.04
CA THR A 441 7.91 34.33 20.49
C THR A 441 8.48 33.01 21.00
N ASP A 442 8.90 32.12 20.09
CA ASP A 442 9.42 30.81 20.50
C ASP A 442 10.79 30.97 21.21
N ASN A 443 10.97 30.18 22.25
CA ASN A 443 12.24 30.13 22.98
C ASN A 443 13.23 29.09 22.43
N SER A 444 12.77 28.18 21.58
CA SER A 444 13.57 27.12 20.98
C SER A 444 13.80 27.34 19.48
N THR A 445 15.00 27.04 19.04
CA THR A 445 15.37 27.06 17.64
C THR A 445 15.06 25.73 16.95
N VAL A 446 14.91 25.79 15.65
CA VAL A 446 14.70 24.62 14.80
C VAL A 446 15.71 24.62 13.63
N ASN A 447 16.16 23.44 13.23
CA ASN A 447 17.05 23.25 12.07
C ASN A 447 16.30 22.74 10.85
N SER A 448 15.04 22.33 11.04
CA SER A 448 14.15 21.89 9.98
C SER A 448 12.71 22.19 10.37
N VAL A 449 11.85 22.26 9.36
CA VAL A 449 10.41 22.38 9.54
C VAL A 449 9.69 21.34 8.69
N ASN A 450 8.62 20.78 9.23
CA ASN A 450 7.71 19.94 8.46
C ASN A 450 6.73 20.84 7.72
N ILE A 451 6.63 20.67 6.40
CA ILE A 451 5.83 21.51 5.51
C ILE A 451 4.38 21.00 5.49
N ARG A 452 3.49 21.77 6.11
CA ARG A 452 2.04 21.49 6.11
C ARG A 452 1.21 22.62 5.49
N GLY A 453 1.88 23.58 4.89
CA GLY A 453 1.35 24.77 4.27
C GLY A 453 2.48 25.75 3.98
N ASN A 454 2.17 26.92 3.42
CA ASN A 454 3.14 27.99 3.35
C ASN A 454 3.65 28.31 4.74
N THR A 455 4.93 28.20 4.93
CA THR A 455 5.60 28.24 6.22
C THR A 455 6.52 29.45 6.28
N THR A 456 6.59 30.10 7.40
CA THR A 456 7.55 31.18 7.65
C THR A 456 8.34 30.86 8.91
N VAL A 457 9.64 31.04 8.84
CA VAL A 457 10.53 30.95 9.98
C VAL A 457 11.16 32.31 10.26
N TYR A 458 11.43 32.54 11.51
CA TYR A 458 11.87 33.84 12.03
C TYR A 458 13.22 33.67 12.73
N GLY A 459 14.10 34.59 12.55
CA GLY A 459 15.31 34.72 13.33
C GLY A 459 15.60 36.17 13.61
N THR A 460 16.26 36.44 14.71
CA THR A 460 16.49 37.79 15.17
C THR A 460 17.99 38.00 15.40
N TRP A 461 18.50 39.07 14.87
CA TRP A 461 19.83 39.54 15.24
C TRP A 461 19.79 40.12 16.63
N LYS A 462 20.84 39.83 17.38
CA LYS A 462 21.12 40.43 18.69
C LYS A 462 22.51 41.02 18.68
N PHE A 463 22.63 42.23 19.15
CA PHE A 463 23.89 42.91 19.33
C PHE A 463 24.27 42.95 20.80
N THR A 464 25.44 42.44 21.10
CA THR A 464 25.98 42.52 22.47
C THR A 464 27.12 43.51 22.47
N PRO A 465 26.93 44.69 23.05
CA PRO A 465 28.03 45.65 23.21
C PRO A 465 29.18 45.03 23.97
N THR A 466 30.38 45.17 23.45
CA THR A 466 31.60 44.61 24.03
C THR A 466 32.64 45.67 24.39
N ARG A 467 33.62 45.26 25.10
CA ARG A 467 34.82 46.00 25.40
C ARG A 467 36.05 45.12 25.35
N ASP A 468 37.21 45.69 25.10
CA ASP A 468 38.47 45.04 25.27
C ASP A 468 39.04 45.37 26.64
N LEU A 469 39.78 44.44 27.22
CA LEU A 469 40.47 44.62 28.50
C LEU A 469 41.89 44.18 28.40
N SER A 470 42.83 45.10 28.55
CA SER A 470 44.24 44.81 28.51
C SER A 470 44.80 44.47 29.89
N VAL A 471 45.69 43.51 29.91
CA VAL A 471 46.45 43.16 31.13
C VAL A 471 47.88 43.12 30.80
N THR A 472 48.72 43.66 31.74
CA THR A 472 50.16 43.65 31.69
C THR A 472 50.68 42.89 32.91
N LYS A 473 51.66 41.98 32.72
CA LYS A 473 52.35 41.28 33.78
C LYS A 473 53.67 41.92 34.03
N LYS A 474 53.97 42.26 35.31
CA LYS A 474 55.25 42.82 35.74
C LYS A 474 55.89 41.97 36.83
N TRP A 475 57.17 42.00 36.86
CA TRP A 475 58.01 41.33 37.87
C TRP A 475 58.88 42.35 38.55
N VAL A 476 58.85 42.35 39.87
CA VAL A 476 59.70 43.25 40.66
C VAL A 476 60.41 42.48 41.77
N ASN A 477 61.54 42.88 42.13
CA ASN A 477 62.31 42.33 43.25
C ASN A 477 61.69 42.75 44.60
N TYR A 478 62.24 42.29 45.70
CA TYR A 478 61.72 42.59 47.04
C TYR A 478 61.77 44.09 47.39
N LYS A 479 62.57 44.88 46.66
CA LYS A 479 62.57 46.34 46.80
C LYS A 479 61.59 47.08 45.94
N GLY A 480 60.93 46.38 44.97
CA GLY A 480 59.95 46.98 44.04
C GLY A 480 60.55 47.45 42.71
N GLU A 481 61.80 47.17 42.43
CA GLU A 481 62.49 47.46 41.16
C GLU A 481 62.23 46.35 40.15
N ASN A 482 62.32 46.66 38.84
CA ASN A 482 62.06 45.62 37.78
C ASN A 482 63.02 44.44 37.98
N ASP A 483 62.51 43.25 37.98
CA ASP A 483 63.25 41.98 38.12
C ASP A 483 63.01 41.11 36.86
N PRO A 484 63.97 40.34 36.37
CA PRO A 484 63.75 39.41 35.30
C PRO A 484 62.67 38.40 35.65
N ALA A 485 61.79 38.06 34.69
CA ALA A 485 60.77 37.04 34.87
C ALA A 485 61.45 35.69 35.23
N PRO A 486 60.99 35.02 36.28
CA PRO A 486 61.58 33.73 36.72
C PRO A 486 61.10 32.55 35.80
N VAL A 487 60.11 32.79 34.92
CA VAL A 487 59.51 31.83 34.01
C VAL A 487 59.27 32.46 32.65
N ASN A 488 59.20 31.64 31.64
CA ASN A 488 58.92 32.12 30.28
C ASN A 488 57.43 32.50 30.03
N LYS A 489 56.52 32.01 30.86
CA LYS A 489 55.08 32.24 30.74
C LYS A 489 54.38 32.14 32.09
N VAL A 490 53.22 32.84 32.20
CA VAL A 490 52.32 32.74 33.32
C VAL A 490 50.90 32.67 32.78
N LYS A 491 49.96 32.13 33.58
CA LYS A 491 48.53 32.14 33.27
C LYS A 491 47.84 33.27 33.99
N ILE A 492 47.07 34.05 33.27
CA ILE A 492 46.23 35.11 33.80
C ILE A 492 44.78 34.69 33.68
N GLU A 493 44.03 34.75 34.75
CA GLU A 493 42.60 34.56 34.82
C GLU A 493 41.87 35.89 34.68
N LEU A 494 40.93 35.91 33.74
CA LEU A 494 39.91 36.95 33.67
C LEU A 494 38.72 36.53 34.49
N LEU A 495 38.28 37.40 35.40
CA LEU A 495 37.08 37.17 36.21
C LEU A 495 35.95 38.10 35.75
N GLN A 496 34.77 37.55 35.62
CA GLN A 496 33.55 38.28 35.40
C GLN A 496 32.69 38.21 36.66
N ASN A 497 32.42 39.34 37.25
CA ASN A 497 31.70 39.42 38.54
C ASN A 497 32.33 38.52 39.64
N GLY A 498 33.64 38.41 39.66
CA GLY A 498 34.39 37.62 40.64
C GLY A 498 34.54 36.12 40.29
N VAL A 499 33.90 35.61 39.21
CA VAL A 499 34.03 34.22 38.75
C VAL A 499 34.99 34.15 37.58
N VAL A 500 35.85 33.14 37.56
CA VAL A 500 36.79 32.93 36.45
C VAL A 500 36.05 32.63 35.17
N LYS A 501 36.20 33.51 34.19
CA LYS A 501 35.60 33.36 32.84
C LYS A 501 36.56 32.72 31.86
N GLU A 502 37.81 33.14 31.87
CA GLU A 502 38.82 32.70 30.91
C GLU A 502 40.20 32.73 31.53
N THR A 503 41.08 31.86 31.05
CA THR A 503 42.51 31.84 31.45
C THR A 503 43.36 31.91 30.21
N LYS A 504 44.35 32.84 30.19
CA LYS A 504 45.29 33.01 29.09
C LYS A 504 46.71 32.91 29.55
N GLU A 505 47.60 32.38 28.71
CA GLU A 505 49.05 32.44 28.92
C GLU A 505 49.56 33.77 28.41
N VAL A 506 50.43 34.38 29.20
CA VAL A 506 51.21 35.62 28.90
C VAL A 506 52.66 35.31 29.04
N ASN A 507 53.48 35.74 28.11
CA ASN A 507 54.88 35.36 28.04
C ASN A 507 55.76 36.55 27.60
N ALA A 508 57.03 36.33 27.60
CA ALA A 508 58.03 37.37 27.26
C ALA A 508 57.94 37.81 25.78
N SER A 509 57.60 36.93 24.84
CA SER A 509 57.44 37.29 23.43
C SER A 509 56.29 38.22 23.18
N ASP A 510 55.31 38.23 24.05
CA ASP A 510 54.15 39.12 24.03
C ASP A 510 54.36 40.38 24.87
N ASN A 511 55.60 40.67 25.22
CA ASN A 511 55.96 41.74 26.15
C ASN A 511 55.25 41.69 27.49
N TRP A 512 54.81 40.47 27.89
CA TRP A 512 54.04 40.25 29.11
C TRP A 512 52.71 40.95 29.13
N THR A 513 52.11 41.20 27.94
CA THR A 513 50.79 41.82 27.75
C THR A 513 49.83 40.90 27.06
N TYR A 514 48.57 41.05 27.40
CA TYR A 514 47.47 40.41 26.69
C TYR A 514 46.23 41.32 26.69
N THR A 515 45.44 41.28 25.62
CA THR A 515 44.18 41.97 25.56
C THR A 515 43.06 40.95 25.40
N PHE A 516 42.22 40.80 26.41
CA PHE A 516 40.97 40.08 26.33
C PHE A 516 40.04 40.91 25.46
N LYS A 517 39.65 40.32 24.34
CA LYS A 517 38.83 41.01 23.35
C LYS A 517 37.36 40.62 23.45
N ASP A 518 36.50 41.49 22.97
CA ASP A 518 35.08 41.25 22.75
C ASP A 518 34.33 40.83 24.05
N LEU A 519 34.73 41.35 25.20
CA LEU A 519 34.08 41.11 26.48
C LEU A 519 32.74 41.83 26.53
N GLU A 520 31.64 41.09 26.82
CA GLU A 520 30.30 41.68 26.95
C GLU A 520 30.26 42.78 27.98
N LYS A 521 29.71 43.94 27.64
CA LYS A 521 29.56 45.04 28.58
C LYS A 521 28.45 44.80 29.64
N PHE A 522 27.36 44.16 29.21
CA PHE A 522 26.18 43.98 30.03
C PHE A 522 25.72 42.52 30.06
N ASN A 523 25.11 42.13 31.14
CA ASN A 523 24.37 40.83 31.18
C ASN A 523 23.18 40.93 30.24
N PRO A 524 23.05 40.08 29.22
CA PRO A 524 22.00 40.18 28.23
C PRO A 524 20.59 39.93 28.80
N ALA A 525 20.49 39.23 29.93
CA ALA A 525 19.18 38.95 30.56
C ALA A 525 18.71 40.05 31.49
N THR A 526 19.67 40.78 32.11
CA THR A 526 19.33 41.77 33.18
C THR A 526 19.67 43.20 32.83
N GLY A 527 20.48 43.41 31.78
CA GLY A 527 21.01 44.71 31.39
C GLY A 527 22.05 45.28 32.38
N ILE A 528 22.47 44.52 33.38
CA ILE A 528 23.44 44.96 34.40
C ILE A 528 24.87 44.89 33.85
N LEU A 529 25.64 45.96 34.07
CA LEU A 529 27.02 46.06 33.65
C LEU A 529 27.88 44.96 34.31
N TYR A 530 28.66 44.24 33.54
CA TYR A 530 29.63 43.29 34.06
C TYR A 530 30.83 43.98 34.62
N THR A 531 31.32 43.49 35.76
CA THR A 531 32.59 43.88 36.34
C THR A 531 33.65 42.85 35.93
N TYR A 532 34.69 43.31 35.26
CA TYR A 532 35.83 42.46 34.89
C TYR A 532 37.03 42.80 35.71
N THR A 533 37.67 41.76 36.25
CA THR A 533 38.93 41.88 36.99
C THR A 533 39.88 40.79 36.48
N VAL A 534 41.16 40.92 36.78
CA VAL A 534 42.18 39.92 36.43
C VAL A 534 42.95 39.50 37.67
N ARG A 535 43.40 38.25 37.65
CA ARG A 535 44.35 37.75 38.62
C ARG A 535 45.29 36.74 37.98
N GLU A 536 46.43 36.53 38.57
CA GLU A 536 47.30 35.45 38.17
C GLU A 536 46.78 34.11 38.63
N HIS A 537 46.84 33.09 37.78
CA HIS A 537 46.42 31.75 38.12
C HIS A 537 47.36 31.09 39.14
N GLY A 538 46.78 30.35 40.07
CA GLY A 538 47.58 29.63 41.08
C GLY A 538 47.91 30.43 42.30
N LEU A 539 47.43 31.66 42.43
CA LEU A 539 47.56 32.45 43.67
C LEU A 539 46.86 31.77 44.85
N ASN A 540 47.51 31.70 45.99
CA ASN A 540 46.84 31.29 47.24
C ASN A 540 45.97 32.41 47.80
N ALA A 541 45.25 32.12 48.93
CA ALA A 541 44.33 33.08 49.57
C ALA A 541 45.05 34.39 50.06
N GLN A 542 46.38 34.40 50.14
CA GLN A 542 47.19 35.56 50.52
C GLN A 542 47.84 36.21 49.29
N ASN A 543 47.37 35.94 48.09
CA ASN A 543 47.95 36.40 46.80
C ASN A 543 49.41 36.03 46.59
N LYS A 544 49.85 34.87 47.12
CA LYS A 544 51.20 34.37 46.92
C LYS A 544 51.27 33.28 45.91
N ILE A 545 52.40 33.27 45.17
CA ILE A 545 52.73 32.26 44.15
C ILE A 545 54.23 31.93 44.16
N GLU A 546 54.54 30.73 43.72
CA GLU A 546 55.91 30.25 43.63
C GLU A 546 56.28 29.91 42.19
N TYR A 547 57.52 30.31 41.84
CA TYR A 547 58.16 29.94 40.57
C TYR A 547 59.57 29.41 40.85
N GLY A 548 59.67 28.06 40.71
CA GLY A 548 60.91 27.40 41.16
C GLY A 548 61.16 27.61 42.66
N ALA A 549 62.35 28.07 43.03
CA ALA A 549 62.68 28.37 44.41
C ALA A 549 62.25 29.77 44.87
N SER A 550 61.66 30.57 44.03
CA SER A 550 61.35 31.97 44.33
C SER A 550 59.84 32.13 44.65
N ARG A 551 59.51 32.84 45.71
CA ARG A 551 58.13 33.19 46.13
C ARG A 551 57.83 34.62 45.75
N TYR A 552 56.62 34.86 45.36
CA TYR A 552 56.09 36.16 44.96
C TYR A 552 54.77 36.45 45.64
N THR A 553 54.52 37.73 45.87
CA THR A 553 53.24 38.26 46.24
C THR A 553 52.70 39.06 45.05
N ALA A 554 51.52 38.71 44.57
CA ALA A 554 50.92 39.40 43.45
C ALA A 554 50.00 40.54 43.92
N SER A 555 50.09 41.67 43.23
CA SER A 555 49.05 42.75 43.31
C SER A 555 48.49 43.03 41.94
N THR A 556 47.25 43.45 41.88
CA THR A 556 46.55 43.86 40.65
C THR A 556 46.14 45.30 40.78
N ASP A 557 46.64 46.14 39.91
CA ASP A 557 46.31 47.56 39.83
C ASP A 557 45.72 47.91 38.50
N GLY A 558 44.87 48.97 38.45
CA GLY A 558 44.21 49.46 37.23
C GLY A 558 42.69 49.37 37.28
N THR A 559 42.08 49.59 36.13
CA THR A 559 40.61 49.59 35.97
C THR A 559 40.20 48.87 34.66
N MET A 560 38.95 48.54 34.52
CA MET A 560 38.39 47.95 33.30
C MET A 560 38.61 48.85 32.07
N ASP A 561 38.67 50.17 32.23
CA ASP A 561 38.79 51.10 31.09
C ASP A 561 40.22 51.41 30.74
N GLN A 562 41.14 51.32 31.69
CA GLN A 562 42.60 51.61 31.49
C GLN A 562 43.43 50.35 31.34
N GLY A 563 42.83 49.18 31.58
CA GLY A 563 43.52 47.89 31.69
C GLY A 563 44.10 47.65 33.08
N TYR A 564 44.58 46.45 33.31
CA TYR A 564 45.16 46.00 34.58
C TYR A 564 46.63 45.70 34.45
N THR A 565 47.35 45.94 35.55
CA THR A 565 48.76 45.47 35.72
C THR A 565 48.81 44.50 36.89
N ILE A 566 49.26 43.30 36.65
CA ILE A 566 49.55 42.32 37.70
C ILE A 566 51.02 42.33 37.95
N THR A 567 51.40 42.74 39.15
CA THR A 567 52.78 42.85 39.58
C THR A 567 53.13 41.76 40.59
N ASN A 568 54.12 40.91 40.27
CA ASN A 568 54.67 39.93 41.20
C ASN A 568 55.92 40.49 41.89
N LYS A 569 55.76 40.73 43.17
CA LYS A 569 56.85 41.19 44.02
C LYS A 569 57.53 39.99 44.70
N LYS A 570 58.81 39.78 44.49
CA LYS A 570 59.58 38.67 45.02
C LYS A 570 59.61 38.68 46.52
N SER A 571 59.41 37.55 47.16
CA SER A 571 59.58 37.34 48.61
C SER A 571 60.78 36.46 48.92
N MET A 572 61.14 36.33 50.15
CA MET A 572 62.30 35.47 50.57
C MET A 572 61.95 33.96 50.49
N PRO A 573 62.88 33.00 50.27
CA PRO A 573 62.64 31.63 49.77
C PRO A 573 61.97 30.61 50.72
N TRP A 574 61.27 29.61 50.13
CA TRP A 574 60.55 28.56 50.82
C TRP A 574 60.45 27.15 50.12
N ILE A 575 59.72 26.11 50.65
CA ILE A 575 59.77 24.65 50.40
C ILE A 575 58.47 24.01 49.91
N PRO A 576 58.40 22.81 49.19
CA PRO A 576 57.32 22.38 48.28
C PRO A 576 56.18 21.44 48.74
N MET A 577 55.09 21.18 47.91
CA MET A 577 53.86 20.38 48.15
C MET A 577 53.33 19.45 47.01
N ILE A 578 52.30 18.60 47.25
CA ILE A 578 51.84 17.41 46.48
C ILE A 578 50.38 17.52 45.91
N PRO A 579 49.99 16.78 44.83
CA PRO A 579 48.67 16.89 44.10
C PRO A 579 47.39 16.16 44.63
N ALA A 580 46.18 16.54 44.18
CA ALA A 580 44.84 16.08 44.61
C ALA A 580 44.10 15.10 43.63
N THR A 581 43.07 14.36 44.11
CA THR A 581 42.31 13.39 43.33
C THR A 581 40.78 13.66 43.26
N THR A 582 40.07 13.17 42.19
CA THR A 582 38.66 13.37 41.92
C THR A 582 37.93 12.05 41.56
N SER A 583 36.62 12.13 41.28
CA SER A 583 35.80 11.01 40.79
C SER A 583 34.73 11.46 39.81
N ILE A 584 34.30 10.59 38.95
CA ILE A 584 33.10 10.80 38.08
C ILE A 584 32.09 9.69 38.21
N THR A 585 30.82 10.07 38.15
CA THR A 585 29.71 9.13 38.12
C THR A 585 29.06 9.13 36.73
N VAL A 586 28.94 7.95 36.16
CA VAL A 586 28.24 7.73 34.89
C VAL A 586 26.85 7.15 35.10
N THR A 587 25.94 7.54 34.30
CA THR A 587 24.56 7.01 34.29
C THR A 587 24.18 6.56 32.91
N LYS A 588 23.34 5.53 32.85
CA LYS A 588 22.74 5.02 31.61
C LYS A 588 21.26 5.40 31.59
N GLN A 589 20.82 5.92 30.47
CA GLN A 589 19.40 6.19 30.19
C GLN A 589 18.96 5.43 28.96
N TRP A 590 17.74 4.93 28.99
CA TRP A 590 17.11 4.25 27.86
C TRP A 590 15.85 5.04 27.48
N GLU A 591 15.71 5.28 26.19
CA GLU A 591 14.55 5.97 25.63
C GLU A 591 13.80 5.05 24.68
N GLY A 592 12.46 5.12 24.70
CA GLY A 592 11.62 4.29 23.87
C GLY A 592 11.36 2.89 24.42
N LEU A 593 11.73 2.60 25.67
CA LEU A 593 11.48 1.30 26.32
C LEU A 593 10.53 1.44 27.53
N SER A 594 9.75 0.38 27.76
CA SER A 594 9.04 0.22 29.04
C SER A 594 10.00 -0.14 30.16
N GLN A 595 9.65 0.13 31.43
CA GLN A 595 10.50 -0.14 32.60
C GLN A 595 10.93 -1.62 32.69
N ALA A 596 10.02 -2.56 32.41
CA ALA A 596 10.34 -3.99 32.41
C ALA A 596 11.42 -4.36 31.34
N ASN A 597 11.38 -3.68 30.20
CA ASN A 597 12.38 -3.85 29.16
C ASN A 597 13.69 -3.14 29.48
N ILE A 598 13.67 -2.01 30.17
CA ILE A 598 14.87 -1.34 30.69
C ILE A 598 15.60 -2.26 31.66
N ASP A 599 14.87 -2.84 32.59
CA ASP A 599 15.40 -3.73 33.63
C ASP A 599 16.13 -4.96 33.10
N ALA A 600 15.83 -5.36 31.87
CA ALA A 600 16.47 -6.49 31.18
C ALA A 600 17.76 -6.06 30.41
N GLN A 601 18.09 -4.78 30.36
CA GLN A 601 19.23 -4.27 29.60
C GLN A 601 20.52 -4.25 30.44
N SER A 602 21.63 -4.38 29.76
CA SER A 602 22.98 -4.26 30.35
C SER A 602 23.92 -3.71 29.30
N VAL A 603 24.75 -2.76 29.67
CA VAL A 603 25.78 -2.20 28.79
C VAL A 603 27.09 -2.05 29.55
N LYS A 604 28.19 -2.13 28.84
CA LYS A 604 29.53 -1.92 29.36
C LYS A 604 30.04 -0.54 28.91
N VAL A 605 30.61 0.20 29.79
CA VAL A 605 31.20 1.51 29.48
C VAL A 605 32.65 1.55 29.88
N VAL A 606 33.50 2.23 29.09
CA VAL A 606 34.92 2.43 29.34
C VAL A 606 35.19 3.89 29.66
N LEU A 607 36.03 4.11 30.65
CA LEU A 607 36.50 5.45 31.05
C LEU A 607 37.51 5.98 30.08
N TYR A 608 37.34 7.22 29.67
CA TYR A 608 38.32 8.01 28.91
C TYR A 608 38.94 9.08 29.79
N LYS A 609 40.24 9.31 29.59
CA LYS A 609 40.99 10.40 30.17
C LYS A 609 41.56 11.26 29.05
N ASN A 610 41.23 12.53 29.01
CA ASN A 610 41.70 13.48 28.00
C ASN A 610 41.50 12.98 26.55
N GLY A 611 40.37 12.31 26.28
CA GLY A 611 40.04 11.77 24.96
C GLY A 611 40.65 10.40 24.64
N VAL A 612 41.42 9.79 25.54
CA VAL A 612 42.04 8.47 25.35
C VAL A 612 41.38 7.44 26.26
N ALA A 613 41.05 6.27 25.71
CA ALA A 613 40.46 5.17 26.46
C ALA A 613 41.48 4.66 27.54
N THR A 614 40.99 4.44 28.74
CA THR A 614 41.73 3.79 29.82
C THR A 614 41.37 2.31 29.88
N THR A 615 42.09 1.55 30.72
CA THR A 615 41.78 0.14 30.99
C THR A 615 40.58 -0.02 31.94
N ARG A 616 40.05 1.05 32.52
CA ARG A 616 38.95 1.02 33.49
C ARG A 616 37.59 1.02 32.78
N ASN A 617 36.83 -0.01 33.01
CA ASN A 617 35.48 -0.15 32.49
C ASN A 617 34.51 -0.64 33.59
N THR A 618 33.23 -0.55 33.35
CA THR A 618 32.19 -1.06 34.26
C THR A 618 30.94 -1.36 33.48
N THR A 619 30.09 -2.24 34.04
CA THR A 619 28.80 -2.58 33.49
C THR A 619 27.72 -1.75 34.17
N LEU A 620 26.77 -1.27 33.42
CA LEU A 620 25.59 -0.55 33.88
C LEU A 620 24.34 -1.39 33.58
N ASP A 621 23.69 -1.83 34.63
CA ASP A 621 22.51 -2.69 34.57
C ASP A 621 21.53 -2.36 35.71
N LYS A 622 20.50 -3.13 35.87
CA LYS A 622 19.50 -3.02 36.93
C LYS A 622 20.09 -3.11 38.33
N ASN A 623 21.13 -3.96 38.54
CA ASN A 623 21.69 -4.24 39.87
C ASN A 623 22.41 -3.00 40.47
N ASN A 624 22.90 -2.13 39.61
CA ASN A 624 23.53 -0.85 40.03
C ASN A 624 22.66 0.37 39.68
N ASN A 625 21.36 0.15 39.38
CA ASN A 625 20.44 1.19 38.94
C ASN A 625 20.98 1.99 37.74
N PHE A 626 21.67 1.31 36.81
CA PHE A 626 22.26 1.89 35.62
C PHE A 626 23.22 3.06 35.93
N LYS A 627 23.94 2.97 37.07
CA LYS A 627 24.84 4.00 37.58
C LYS A 627 26.10 3.42 38.18
N ALA A 628 27.24 4.00 37.87
CA ALA A 628 28.52 3.62 38.47
C ALA A 628 29.44 4.83 38.69
N THR A 629 30.39 4.70 39.61
CA THR A 629 31.37 5.78 39.90
C THR A 629 32.78 5.27 39.72
N PHE A 630 33.56 5.98 38.90
CA PHE A 630 34.99 5.83 38.80
C PHE A 630 35.66 6.79 39.79
N ALA A 631 36.20 6.26 40.89
CA ALA A 631 36.84 7.04 41.92
C ALA A 631 38.42 6.96 41.85
N GLY A 632 39.08 7.81 42.57
CA GLY A 632 40.54 7.85 42.64
C GLY A 632 41.20 8.30 41.34
N LEU A 633 40.58 9.21 40.62
CA LEU A 633 41.09 9.78 39.39
C LEU A 633 41.97 10.98 39.70
N LEU A 634 43.13 11.10 39.10
CA LEU A 634 43.99 12.26 39.29
C LEU A 634 43.33 13.51 38.70
N ASP A 635 43.18 14.56 39.50
CA ASP A 635 42.58 15.83 39.05
C ASP A 635 43.48 16.52 37.99
N ALA A 636 44.80 16.33 38.12
CA ALA A 636 45.79 16.69 37.10
C ALA A 636 46.99 15.69 37.21
N ASP A 637 47.76 15.53 36.14
CA ASP A 637 48.85 14.57 36.11
C ASP A 637 50.08 15.04 36.95
N THR A 638 50.18 16.35 37.11
CA THR A 638 51.17 17.00 38.03
C THR A 638 50.51 18.25 38.64
N VAL A 639 51.07 18.71 39.76
CA VAL A 639 50.60 19.97 40.42
C VAL A 639 50.83 21.15 39.49
N GLY A 640 49.69 21.88 39.19
CA GLY A 640 49.69 23.01 38.27
C GLY A 640 49.50 22.66 36.79
N ALA A 641 49.36 21.38 36.44
CA ALA A 641 48.97 20.98 35.10
C ALA A 641 47.47 21.21 34.84
N ALA A 642 47.07 21.23 33.59
CA ALA A 642 45.66 21.28 33.20
C ALA A 642 44.86 20.12 33.83
N LYS A 643 43.66 20.38 34.28
CA LYS A 643 42.78 19.35 34.84
C LYS A 643 42.48 18.26 33.83
N ASN A 644 42.56 17.03 34.28
CA ASN A 644 42.18 15.90 33.46
C ASN A 644 40.67 15.93 33.19
N VAL A 645 40.31 15.77 31.94
CA VAL A 645 38.93 15.66 31.51
C VAL A 645 38.58 14.18 31.39
N TYR A 646 37.58 13.77 32.16
CA TYR A 646 37.10 12.39 32.11
C TYR A 646 35.71 12.30 31.45
N SER A 647 35.58 11.35 30.56
CA SER A 647 34.33 11.01 29.88
C SER A 647 34.19 9.50 29.79
N VAL A 648 33.07 9.03 29.25
CA VAL A 648 32.82 7.61 29.03
C VAL A 648 32.31 7.34 27.63
N ARG A 649 32.57 6.12 27.16
CA ARG A 649 31.98 5.60 25.94
C ARG A 649 31.38 4.22 26.24
N GLU A 650 30.31 3.89 25.56
CA GLU A 650 29.72 2.56 25.58
C GLU A 650 30.50 1.61 24.67
N LEU A 651 30.55 0.36 25.04
CA LEU A 651 31.14 -0.72 24.26
C LEU A 651 30.11 -1.61 23.67
N ASP A 652 30.30 -2.09 22.45
CA ASP A 652 29.47 -3.13 21.85
C ASP A 652 29.82 -4.52 22.46
N ALA A 653 29.14 -5.55 21.94
CA ALA A 653 29.33 -6.94 22.38
C ALA A 653 30.74 -7.48 22.12
N ASN A 654 31.53 -6.84 21.29
CA ASN A 654 32.92 -7.20 20.98
C ASN A 654 33.94 -6.30 21.69
N ASP A 655 33.51 -5.54 22.71
CA ASP A 655 34.32 -4.55 23.42
C ASP A 655 34.84 -3.41 22.52
N SER A 656 34.22 -3.17 21.36
CA SER A 656 34.54 -2.03 20.49
C SER A 656 33.80 -0.78 20.96
N VAL A 657 34.45 0.36 20.90
CA VAL A 657 33.88 1.64 21.33
C VAL A 657 32.78 2.09 20.35
N LEU A 658 31.65 2.48 20.89
CA LEU A 658 30.57 3.09 20.14
C LEU A 658 30.75 4.61 20.10
N GLU A 659 30.78 5.16 18.90
CA GLU A 659 30.89 6.61 18.70
C GLU A 659 29.52 7.30 18.83
N GLU A 660 29.54 8.62 19.01
CA GLU A 660 28.34 9.44 19.05
C GLU A 660 27.46 9.19 17.82
N GLY A 661 26.18 8.89 18.03
CA GLY A 661 25.18 8.65 16.97
C GLY A 661 25.26 7.28 16.32
N SER A 662 26.19 6.41 16.69
CA SER A 662 26.25 5.03 16.19
C SER A 662 25.06 4.20 16.67
N THR A 663 24.78 3.12 15.96
CA THR A 663 23.72 2.18 16.34
C THR A 663 24.33 0.92 16.96
N VAL A 664 23.67 0.39 17.97
CA VAL A 664 24.05 -0.86 18.63
C VAL A 664 22.82 -1.75 18.79
N THR A 665 22.98 -3.04 18.59
CA THR A 665 21.92 -4.01 18.84
C THR A 665 22.16 -4.71 20.17
N ILE A 666 21.23 -4.55 21.11
CA ILE A 666 21.26 -5.16 22.44
C ILE A 666 19.95 -5.88 22.65
N ASN A 667 19.98 -7.17 22.99
CA ASN A 667 18.79 -8.00 23.21
C ASN A 667 17.79 -7.92 22.06
N ASN A 668 18.28 -8.07 20.81
CA ASN A 668 17.51 -8.01 19.56
C ASN A 668 16.77 -6.69 19.30
N ARG A 669 17.22 -5.60 19.90
CA ARG A 669 16.69 -4.26 19.66
C ARG A 669 17.81 -3.34 19.25
N THR A 670 17.58 -2.50 18.28
CA THR A 670 18.57 -1.53 17.79
C THR A 670 18.36 -0.19 18.47
N PHE A 671 19.42 0.37 18.98
CA PHE A 671 19.45 1.65 19.66
C PHE A 671 20.44 2.59 18.99
N LYS A 672 20.14 3.86 19.01
CA LYS A 672 21.07 4.93 18.67
C LYS A 672 21.71 5.46 19.95
N VAL A 673 23.03 5.49 19.98
CA VAL A 673 23.81 5.90 21.15
C VAL A 673 24.05 7.41 21.12
N HIS A 674 23.85 8.06 22.24
CA HIS A 674 24.12 9.49 22.45
C HIS A 674 24.82 9.70 23.79
N TYR A 675 25.75 10.66 23.83
CA TYR A 675 26.51 11.00 25.04
C TYR A 675 26.21 12.44 25.48
N ASP A 676 25.58 12.59 26.63
CA ASP A 676 25.29 13.87 27.26
C ASP A 676 26.14 14.03 28.53
N GLY A 677 27.34 14.57 28.41
CA GLY A 677 28.28 14.72 29.50
C GLY A 677 28.72 13.38 30.09
N LYS A 678 28.19 13.02 31.25
CA LYS A 678 28.46 11.76 31.98
C LYS A 678 27.28 10.77 31.86
N LYS A 679 26.35 11.05 31.01
CA LYS A 679 25.18 10.22 30.74
C LYS A 679 25.34 9.57 29.37
N VAL A 680 25.06 8.28 29.32
CA VAL A 680 25.00 7.51 28.07
C VAL A 680 23.51 7.21 27.79
N VAL A 681 23.01 7.69 26.70
CA VAL A 681 21.61 7.56 26.30
C VAL A 681 21.52 6.62 25.09
N ASN A 682 20.70 5.57 25.19
CA ASN A 682 20.34 4.73 24.05
C ASN A 682 18.88 4.92 23.74
N THR A 683 18.61 5.49 22.59
CA THR A 683 17.26 5.69 22.07
C THR A 683 16.90 4.55 21.13
N LEU A 684 15.80 3.87 21.37
CA LEU A 684 15.32 2.78 20.53
C LEU A 684 15.04 3.31 19.12
N VAL A 685 15.65 2.65 18.13
CA VAL A 685 15.34 2.90 16.71
C VAL A 685 14.13 2.05 16.35
N ASP A 686 12.96 2.63 16.44
CA ASP A 686 11.73 1.93 16.03
C ASP A 686 11.59 1.95 14.50
N THR A 687 11.52 0.77 13.90
CA THR A 687 11.26 0.59 12.47
C THR A 687 9.76 0.51 12.15
N LYS A 688 8.92 0.64 13.16
CA LYS A 688 7.46 0.60 13.00
C LYS A 688 6.88 1.95 13.41
N THR A 689 6.43 2.69 12.43
CA THR A 689 5.62 3.89 12.67
C THR A 689 4.18 3.45 12.87
N GLU A 690 3.68 3.51 14.09
CA GLU A 690 2.25 3.52 14.33
C GLU A 690 1.73 4.93 14.06
N VAL A 691 0.96 5.08 13.02
CA VAL A 691 0.26 6.33 12.75
C VAL A 691 -1.09 6.27 13.44
N SER A 692 -1.20 6.91 14.57
CA SER A 692 -2.51 7.22 15.17
C SER A 692 -2.98 8.57 14.63
N GLY A 693 -3.99 8.54 13.79
CA GLY A 693 -4.63 9.75 13.31
C GLY A 693 -5.81 10.15 14.21
N LYS A 694 -5.79 11.36 14.74
CA LYS A 694 -6.97 11.96 15.36
C LYS A 694 -7.73 12.71 14.27
N LYS A 695 -8.93 12.25 13.96
CA LYS A 695 -9.83 12.98 13.08
C LYS A 695 -10.35 14.22 13.82
N ILE A 696 -10.06 15.37 13.28
CA ILE A 696 -10.64 16.63 13.74
C ILE A 696 -11.68 17.01 12.70
N TRP A 697 -12.87 17.28 13.16
CA TRP A 697 -13.96 17.81 12.36
C TRP A 697 -13.95 19.33 12.47
N ASP A 698 -13.78 20.00 11.36
CA ASP A 698 -14.00 21.44 11.25
C ASP A 698 -15.40 21.66 10.63
N ASP A 699 -16.40 21.48 11.44
CA ASP A 699 -17.80 21.45 11.06
C ASP A 699 -18.67 22.26 12.05
N ALA A 700 -18.13 23.38 12.52
CA ALA A 700 -18.83 24.24 13.47
C ALA A 700 -19.44 23.48 14.68
N ASN A 701 -18.65 22.53 15.21
CA ASN A 701 -19.02 21.74 16.39
C ASN A 701 -20.19 20.75 16.18
N ASN A 702 -20.27 20.16 14.96
CA ASN A 702 -21.33 19.23 14.56
C ASN A 702 -22.73 19.89 14.49
N GLN A 703 -22.78 21.09 13.94
CA GLN A 703 -24.00 21.89 13.89
C GLN A 703 -25.15 21.22 13.10
N ASP A 704 -24.83 20.33 12.16
CA ASP A 704 -25.80 19.57 11.38
C ASP A 704 -26.12 18.17 11.93
N GLY A 705 -25.50 17.78 13.04
CA GLY A 705 -25.75 16.51 13.73
C GLY A 705 -25.37 15.24 12.96
N LYS A 706 -24.46 15.34 11.97
CA LYS A 706 -24.13 14.21 11.08
C LYS A 706 -22.80 13.50 11.37
N ARG A 707 -22.14 13.81 12.49
CA ARG A 707 -21.00 12.99 12.92
C ARG A 707 -21.46 11.59 13.30
N PRO A 708 -20.79 10.56 12.78
CA PRO A 708 -21.10 9.18 13.16
C PRO A 708 -20.69 8.89 14.61
#